data_cd3dded1ddf1643c88c28665d6874cd8
#
_entry.id   cd3dded1ddf1643c88c28665d6874cd8
#
_cell.length_a   1.000
_cell.length_b   1.000
_cell.length_c   1.000
_cell.angle_alpha   90.00
_cell.angle_beta   90.00
_cell.angle_gamma   90.00
#
_symmetry.space_group_name_H-M   'P 1'
#
loop_
_entity.id
_entity.type
_entity.pdbx_description
1 polymer ?
#
loop_
_entity_poly.entity_id
_entity_poly.type
_entity_poly.pdbx_seq_one_letter_code
_entity_poly.pdbx_strand_id
1 'polypeptide(L)'
;LKDYIKRLSITLIAALLVLSSLSLVQRPIEAAASEWKELNIVNGDFEAKPSSETHLPSWDYWSGGFKTGMAISKEVVYEGLQSLAVDNNGVVGLFSQEISITEGNHYKLSAQLNVKQSAGKPGIWLRWTNDKGTIIKDDPKYFDIPSFNKWQTVEIETTAPAGAKGLKIFIYQSSTSKMKGYYDDIKLFEKESSILDFPVQYGQPINHGPAALAAKSQGVAIGDGEVYYATNGSPATFYAADAETGKKIFSKELPGSDVVWAMVVGKDGNVYFAGTYNGILYRYVVEEQRLEELGKNPSDNWVWQLEASDDGKIYGATYPNAKVFEYDIETGKFKDLGTFYEGQQYARGLGITKDSLYVGTGTTAHLLKMDLASGKRTEISLPITGTSTSISNIWEYGNNIFVAYGTSLVTIDKTTGEERNTMNWQDEHTFDGLISSPSPYDENIIYYINKNTQQLWTYDMTTHKTSKVEPTVQLPQTPAKAIRWVKDKNGKDVLAILHHQIEYTIFDPSTNTVKVSYPEVDMQGLLMQSLEIGEDQKIYMGGYQGSFGVFDTSSDKYLLRERDPHQIEGIGFLNGDVYLGTYGGARIFKYNPDLPFHFQGGVSGDNPELVHDIGDDQSRPFTFTSGDNKLFIGTISDYGRLGGALTIYDANTNKWNTIRNIIKNQSIIGLAYHDGTVFGGSTLAGGLGIDPTEPKAKMFEYDVETGKHETFDLHVDGLAKPEMIGELSVGPDGNIWGVAWGLDEGGSFNTVVFAMNPENRKVIKSTQLLKGVNRGSQWRPFFIRWDQQGYLYTTAGRQLTVIDPETMKSKQLVPGTVNLMDIDKEGNIYYTADHNLYQLPVKLEKGTLAVEDNTLLQGKQQEIHLKVTLVNGSSIDLAGADIQWMTSNPDAAIVEDGIILGKNAGKTEIYATVSYNGEKITTNTITVTTQVTMDTLADQISELEEAGNLSHPLAKQLTNRLKQAKKHYENENKEQAVKHLEDFRKHLDNSSAEETIKNILLRNVQSIETALAE
;
A
#
# COMPACT_ATOMS: atom_id res chain seq x y z
N LEU A 1 -4.45 -16.59 26.41
CA LEU A 1 -3.04 -17.00 26.24
C LEU A 1 -2.69 -18.16 27.19
N LYS A 2 -3.06 -18.10 28.47
CA LYS A 2 -2.84 -19.20 29.45
C LYS A 2 -3.61 -20.48 29.09
N ASP A 3 -4.81 -20.35 28.56
CA ASP A 3 -5.61 -21.50 28.13
C ASP A 3 -5.16 -22.07 26.78
N TYR A 4 -4.62 -21.26 25.91
CA TYR A 4 -4.00 -21.68 24.66
C TYR A 4 -2.74 -22.54 24.90
N ILE A 5 -1.90 -22.13 25.83
CA ILE A 5 -0.69 -22.88 26.24
C ILE A 5 -1.06 -24.20 26.93
N LYS A 6 -2.16 -24.25 27.70
CA LYS A 6 -2.62 -25.50 28.35
C LYS A 6 -3.19 -26.52 27.37
N ARG A 7 -3.86 -26.07 26.31
CA ARG A 7 -4.39 -26.97 25.25
C ARG A 7 -3.29 -27.52 24.35
N LEU A 8 -2.26 -26.72 24.03
CA LEU A 8 -1.08 -27.23 23.28
C LEU A 8 -0.32 -28.35 24.03
N SER A 9 -0.24 -28.24 25.36
CA SER A 9 0.48 -29.23 26.19
C SER A 9 -0.22 -30.59 26.29
N ILE A 10 -1.54 -30.63 26.13
CA ILE A 10 -2.33 -31.88 26.22
C ILE A 10 -2.36 -32.62 24.86
N THR A 11 -2.27 -31.91 23.75
CA THR A 11 -2.27 -32.49 22.40
C THR A 11 -0.90 -33.09 22.04
N LEU A 12 0.19 -32.60 22.60
CA LEU A 12 1.55 -33.12 22.35
C LEU A 12 1.84 -34.47 23.02
N ILE A 13 1.10 -34.84 24.07
CA ILE A 13 1.33 -36.12 24.81
C ILE A 13 0.59 -37.28 24.13
N ALA A 14 -0.45 -37.04 23.36
CA ALA A 14 -1.21 -38.10 22.67
C ALA A 14 -0.57 -38.55 21.33
N ALA A 15 0.34 -37.76 20.74
CA ALA A 15 0.98 -38.03 19.44
C ALA A 15 2.25 -38.92 19.52
N LEU A 16 2.73 -39.27 20.72
CA LEU A 16 4.01 -39.97 20.92
C LEU A 16 3.89 -41.48 21.08
N LEU A 17 2.69 -42.05 20.92
CA LEU A 17 2.45 -43.50 21.20
C LEU A 17 2.01 -44.36 19.98
N VAL A 18 2.05 -43.83 18.76
CA VAL A 18 1.68 -44.61 17.55
C VAL A 18 2.74 -44.49 16.44
N LEU A 19 3.98 -44.82 16.71
CA LEU A 19 5.00 -44.99 15.68
C LEU A 19 5.90 -46.20 15.97
N SER A 20 5.33 -47.39 15.75
CA SER A 20 6.14 -48.58 15.47
C SER A 20 5.34 -49.50 14.57
N SER A 21 5.84 -49.63 13.37
CA SER A 21 5.46 -50.53 12.28
C SER A 21 4.83 -49.84 11.06
N LEU A 22 5.67 -49.52 10.09
CA LEU A 22 5.35 -49.75 8.67
C LEU A 22 6.65 -49.78 7.82
N SER A 23 6.75 -50.80 7.06
CA SER A 23 7.87 -51.25 6.25
C SER A 23 8.22 -50.30 5.08
N LEU A 24 9.53 -50.22 4.80
CA LEU A 24 10.13 -49.60 3.63
C LEU A 24 9.58 -50.16 2.31
N VAL A 25 9.04 -49.29 1.50
CA VAL A 25 8.92 -49.49 0.05
C VAL A 25 9.87 -48.50 -0.62
N GLN A 26 10.93 -49.03 -1.23
CA GLN A 26 11.85 -48.25 -2.07
C GLN A 26 11.11 -47.69 -3.28
N ARG A 27 11.20 -46.36 -3.50
CA ARG A 27 10.88 -45.73 -4.78
C ARG A 27 12.14 -45.33 -5.54
N PRO A 28 12.05 -45.18 -6.87
CA PRO A 28 13.24 -45.06 -7.70
C PRO A 28 13.89 -43.68 -7.57
N ILE A 29 15.17 -43.65 -7.81
CA ILE A 29 16.12 -42.57 -7.67
C ILE A 29 15.70 -41.40 -8.56
N GLU A 30 15.36 -40.30 -7.95
CA GLU A 30 15.25 -38.99 -8.59
C GLU A 30 16.60 -38.29 -8.64
N ALA A 31 16.71 -37.35 -9.59
CA ALA A 31 17.92 -36.59 -9.90
C ALA A 31 18.55 -35.96 -8.65
N ALA A 32 19.88 -35.97 -8.61
CA ALA A 32 20.68 -35.50 -7.48
C ALA A 32 20.22 -34.14 -6.97
N ALA A 33 19.61 -34.15 -5.78
CA ALA A 33 19.38 -32.91 -5.03
C ALA A 33 20.72 -32.19 -4.80
N SER A 34 20.81 -30.92 -5.15
CA SER A 34 22.02 -30.14 -4.91
C SER A 34 22.36 -30.19 -3.41
N GLU A 35 23.56 -30.64 -3.10
CA GLU A 35 24.05 -30.74 -1.71
C GLU A 35 24.26 -29.34 -1.10
N TRP A 36 24.06 -29.24 0.21
CA TRP A 36 24.38 -28.06 0.98
C TRP A 36 25.90 -27.87 1.04
N LYS A 37 26.41 -26.75 0.52
CA LYS A 37 27.81 -26.36 0.57
C LYS A 37 28.04 -25.45 1.76
N GLU A 38 28.97 -25.82 2.64
CA GLU A 38 29.35 -24.95 3.77
C GLU A 38 30.10 -23.72 3.30
N LEU A 39 29.69 -22.55 3.78
CA LEU A 39 30.38 -21.26 3.59
C LEU A 39 31.23 -20.94 4.81
N ASN A 40 32.42 -20.38 4.57
CA ASN A 40 33.33 -20.04 5.62
C ASN A 40 32.83 -18.83 6.44
N ILE A 41 32.47 -19.06 7.69
CA ILE A 41 32.26 -18.02 8.70
C ILE A 41 33.56 -17.88 9.49
N VAL A 42 34.26 -16.77 9.34
CA VAL A 42 35.51 -16.55 10.08
C VAL A 42 35.18 -16.43 11.57
N ASN A 43 35.80 -17.34 12.38
CA ASN A 43 35.58 -17.40 13.84
C ASN A 43 34.09 -17.67 14.23
N GLY A 44 33.40 -18.53 13.48
CA GLY A 44 32.05 -19.00 13.84
C GLY A 44 32.06 -19.98 15.01
N ASP A 45 33.18 -20.61 15.26
CA ASP A 45 33.49 -21.49 16.39
C ASP A 45 34.00 -20.74 17.63
N PHE A 46 34.15 -19.40 17.56
CA PHE A 46 34.68 -18.53 18.60
C PHE A 46 36.09 -18.87 19.18
N GLU A 47 36.88 -19.71 18.49
CA GLU A 47 38.19 -20.14 18.95
C GLU A 47 39.30 -19.09 18.82
N ALA A 48 39.07 -18.02 18.07
CA ALA A 48 40.05 -16.94 17.97
C ALA A 48 40.15 -16.14 19.28
N LYS A 49 41.37 -15.96 19.71
CA LYS A 49 41.67 -15.19 20.94
C LYS A 49 41.18 -13.73 20.77
N PRO A 50 40.40 -13.18 21.71
CA PRO A 50 40.03 -11.79 21.68
C PRO A 50 41.24 -10.86 21.60
N SER A 51 41.21 -9.88 20.71
CA SER A 51 42.26 -8.90 20.52
C SER A 51 42.32 -7.84 21.63
N SER A 52 41.19 -7.65 22.33
CA SER A 52 41.05 -6.80 23.53
C SER A 52 39.87 -7.25 24.36
N GLU A 53 39.65 -6.62 25.50
CA GLU A 53 38.48 -6.84 26.35
C GLU A 53 37.17 -6.44 25.70
N THR A 54 37.23 -5.63 24.65
CA THR A 54 36.07 -5.09 23.95
C THR A 54 35.94 -5.57 22.51
N HIS A 55 36.85 -6.43 22.01
CA HIS A 55 36.85 -6.82 20.61
C HIS A 55 37.09 -8.32 20.40
N LEU A 56 36.11 -8.97 19.75
CA LEU A 56 36.21 -10.35 19.26
C LEU A 56 36.61 -10.34 17.78
N PRO A 57 37.66 -11.05 17.35
CA PRO A 57 38.09 -11.08 15.95
C PRO A 57 36.95 -11.52 15.02
N SER A 58 36.76 -10.78 13.93
CA SER A 58 35.77 -11.03 12.89
C SER A 58 34.30 -10.82 13.30
N TRP A 59 34.06 -10.26 14.47
CA TRP A 59 32.72 -9.90 14.95
C TRP A 59 32.70 -8.46 15.46
N ASP A 60 31.72 -7.68 15.02
CA ASP A 60 31.50 -6.29 15.43
C ASP A 60 30.35 -6.16 16.40
N TYR A 61 30.31 -5.07 17.17
CA TYR A 61 29.21 -4.83 18.11
C TYR A 61 28.12 -3.96 17.50
N TRP A 62 26.91 -4.29 17.85
CA TRP A 62 25.79 -3.40 17.61
C TRP A 62 25.45 -2.57 18.86
N SER A 63 25.35 -3.22 20.04
CA SER A 63 25.15 -2.54 21.31
C SER A 63 25.67 -3.39 22.49
N GLY A 64 25.88 -2.77 23.63
CA GLY A 64 26.31 -3.43 24.86
C GLY A 64 27.77 -3.80 24.94
N GLY A 65 28.45 -3.93 23.80
CA GLY A 65 29.88 -4.32 23.74
C GLY A 65 30.19 -5.75 24.19
N PHE A 66 31.36 -6.22 23.77
CA PHE A 66 31.96 -7.49 24.21
C PHE A 66 32.27 -7.43 25.67
N LYS A 67 32.15 -7.98 26.63
CA LYS A 67 32.31 -7.90 28.10
C LYS A 67 31.20 -7.20 28.88
N THR A 68 30.39 -6.37 28.31
CA THR A 68 29.26 -5.81 29.04
C THR A 68 27.99 -6.69 28.97
N GLY A 69 27.98 -7.72 28.11
CA GLY A 69 26.88 -8.66 27.97
C GLY A 69 27.28 -9.90 27.20
N MET A 70 28.44 -9.88 26.54
CA MET A 70 29.02 -11.02 25.83
C MET A 70 30.49 -11.15 26.13
N ALA A 71 30.99 -12.35 26.28
CA ALA A 71 32.41 -12.65 26.54
C ALA A 71 32.76 -14.07 26.08
N ILE A 72 34.03 -14.35 25.82
CA ILE A 72 34.49 -15.72 25.64
C ILE A 72 34.49 -16.48 26.96
N SER A 73 33.99 -17.68 26.94
CA SER A 73 33.96 -18.61 28.08
C SER A 73 34.63 -19.93 27.74
N LYS A 74 35.29 -20.50 28.73
CA LYS A 74 35.87 -21.86 28.70
C LYS A 74 35.13 -22.84 29.63
N GLU A 75 34.07 -22.37 30.27
CA GLU A 75 33.35 -23.17 31.27
C GLU A 75 32.32 -24.12 30.64
N VAL A 76 31.65 -23.67 29.59
CA VAL A 76 30.60 -24.43 28.88
C VAL A 76 30.86 -24.31 27.39
N VAL A 77 31.43 -25.34 26.80
CA VAL A 77 31.89 -25.39 25.40
C VAL A 77 31.19 -26.54 24.72
N TYR A 78 30.77 -26.36 23.47
CA TYR A 78 30.21 -27.44 22.64
C TYR A 78 31.31 -28.21 21.95
N GLU A 79 32.15 -27.50 21.21
CA GLU A 79 33.34 -28.05 20.53
C GLU A 79 34.53 -27.10 20.70
N GLY A 80 35.75 -27.63 20.64
CA GLY A 80 36.94 -26.79 20.80
C GLY A 80 37.30 -26.47 22.24
N LEU A 81 37.77 -25.26 22.52
CA LEU A 81 38.28 -24.80 23.80
C LEU A 81 37.44 -23.69 24.45
N GLN A 82 36.61 -23.03 23.69
CA GLN A 82 35.85 -21.89 24.19
C GLN A 82 34.57 -21.66 23.40
N SER A 83 33.63 -20.90 23.96
CA SER A 83 32.33 -20.52 23.37
C SER A 83 32.03 -19.06 23.65
N LEU A 84 31.06 -18.49 22.96
CA LEU A 84 30.51 -17.16 23.23
C LEU A 84 29.51 -17.21 24.38
N ALA A 85 29.86 -16.70 25.54
CA ALA A 85 28.93 -16.51 26.65
C ALA A 85 28.09 -15.23 26.47
N VAL A 86 26.83 -15.33 26.76
CA VAL A 86 25.88 -14.21 26.85
C VAL A 86 25.28 -14.18 28.25
N ASP A 87 25.47 -13.03 28.94
CA ASP A 87 24.88 -12.78 30.27
C ASP A 87 24.46 -11.30 30.32
N ASN A 88 23.17 -11.02 30.02
CA ASN A 88 22.74 -9.64 29.89
C ASN A 88 21.44 -9.31 30.59
N ASN A 89 21.37 -8.07 31.09
CA ASN A 89 20.16 -7.43 31.58
C ASN A 89 19.72 -6.27 30.65
N GLY A 90 20.31 -6.13 29.48
CA GLY A 90 20.04 -5.08 28.49
C GLY A 90 20.04 -5.61 27.06
N VAL A 91 19.93 -4.72 26.09
CA VAL A 91 20.07 -5.06 24.66
C VAL A 91 21.55 -5.24 24.34
N VAL A 92 21.91 -6.41 23.80
CA VAL A 92 23.25 -6.69 23.26
C VAL A 92 23.13 -7.32 21.89
N GLY A 93 24.10 -7.06 21.03
CA GLY A 93 24.17 -7.60 19.69
C GLY A 93 25.60 -7.68 19.18
N LEU A 94 25.89 -8.74 18.45
CA LEU A 94 27.15 -9.03 17.80
C LEU A 94 26.88 -9.52 16.40
N PHE A 95 27.56 -8.97 15.38
CA PHE A 95 27.39 -9.41 14.01
C PHE A 95 28.72 -9.76 13.34
N SER A 96 28.65 -10.78 12.46
CA SER A 96 29.78 -11.26 11.69
C SER A 96 30.28 -10.23 10.68
N GLN A 97 31.45 -10.48 10.13
CA GLN A 97 31.87 -9.87 8.88
C GLN A 97 30.83 -10.18 7.78
N GLU A 98 30.83 -9.36 6.76
CA GLU A 98 29.98 -9.56 5.58
C GLU A 98 30.47 -10.76 4.78
N ILE A 99 29.55 -11.70 4.54
CA ILE A 99 29.78 -12.93 3.78
C ILE A 99 29.22 -12.69 2.39
N SER A 100 29.99 -12.90 1.34
CA SER A 100 29.50 -12.81 -0.04
C SER A 100 28.53 -13.94 -0.31
N ILE A 101 27.41 -13.58 -0.91
CA ILE A 101 26.32 -14.53 -1.21
C ILE A 101 25.82 -14.37 -2.64
N THR A 102 25.07 -15.34 -3.10
CA THR A 102 24.40 -15.31 -4.39
C THR A 102 22.91 -15.10 -4.18
N GLU A 103 22.38 -14.06 -4.81
CA GLU A 103 20.96 -13.77 -4.87
C GLU A 103 20.14 -14.97 -5.34
N GLY A 104 19.01 -15.24 -4.69
CA GLY A 104 18.13 -16.36 -5.04
C GLY A 104 18.56 -17.72 -4.51
N ASN A 105 19.80 -17.91 -4.06
CA ASN A 105 20.23 -19.16 -3.44
C ASN A 105 19.60 -19.38 -2.06
N HIS A 106 19.43 -20.63 -1.67
CA HIS A 106 18.97 -21.01 -0.34
C HIS A 106 20.13 -21.03 0.64
N TYR A 107 19.88 -20.51 1.83
CA TYR A 107 20.87 -20.46 2.91
C TYR A 107 20.30 -21.11 4.17
N LYS A 108 21.14 -21.94 4.80
CA LYS A 108 20.84 -22.54 6.10
C LYS A 108 21.95 -22.16 7.08
N LEU A 109 21.56 -21.45 8.14
CA LEU A 109 22.41 -21.22 9.29
C LEU A 109 22.09 -22.27 10.35
N SER A 110 23.13 -22.91 10.90
CA SER A 110 23.05 -23.78 12.06
C SER A 110 23.93 -23.22 13.17
N ALA A 111 23.48 -23.24 14.40
CA ALA A 111 24.25 -22.81 15.57
C ALA A 111 23.94 -23.70 16.77
N GLN A 112 24.94 -23.90 17.64
CA GLN A 112 24.75 -24.55 18.93
C GLN A 112 24.39 -23.53 19.99
N LEU A 113 23.37 -23.78 20.76
CA LEU A 113 22.84 -22.89 21.79
C LEU A 113 22.63 -23.65 23.11
N ASN A 114 23.23 -23.15 24.18
CA ASN A 114 23.01 -23.67 25.54
C ASN A 114 22.51 -22.55 26.44
N VAL A 115 21.26 -22.59 26.84
CA VAL A 115 20.64 -21.57 27.68
C VAL A 115 20.57 -22.07 29.13
N LYS A 116 21.17 -21.31 30.04
CA LYS A 116 21.05 -21.55 31.49
C LYS A 116 19.79 -20.91 32.06
N GLN A 117 19.45 -19.71 31.61
CA GLN A 117 18.31 -18.95 32.05
C GLN A 117 17.86 -17.98 30.93
N SER A 118 16.58 -17.83 30.74
CA SER A 118 16.01 -16.82 29.87
C SER A 118 14.61 -16.41 30.32
N ALA A 119 14.28 -15.13 30.23
CA ALA A 119 12.92 -14.61 30.43
C ALA A 119 12.14 -14.52 29.11
N GLY A 120 12.84 -14.54 27.97
CA GLY A 120 12.28 -14.52 26.60
C GLY A 120 13.09 -15.41 25.68
N LYS A 121 12.91 -15.26 24.38
CA LYS A 121 13.53 -16.09 23.34
C LYS A 121 14.88 -15.49 22.88
N PRO A 122 15.98 -16.27 22.90
CA PRO A 122 17.23 -15.87 22.22
C PRO A 122 17.02 -15.77 20.72
N GLY A 123 17.77 -14.91 20.05
CA GLY A 123 17.62 -14.65 18.63
C GLY A 123 18.93 -14.67 17.85
N ILE A 124 18.84 -15.14 16.61
CA ILE A 124 19.85 -14.94 15.57
C ILE A 124 19.12 -14.35 14.37
N TRP A 125 19.75 -13.36 13.72
CA TRP A 125 19.19 -12.71 12.54
C TRP A 125 20.14 -12.89 11.36
N LEU A 126 19.58 -13.03 10.18
CA LEU A 126 20.29 -12.92 8.92
C LEU A 126 20.02 -11.54 8.33
N ARG A 127 21.06 -10.72 8.20
CA ARG A 127 20.95 -9.38 7.63
C ARG A 127 21.52 -9.36 6.22
N TRP A 128 20.64 -9.13 5.25
CA TRP A 128 20.97 -9.08 3.84
C TRP A 128 21.37 -7.65 3.44
N THR A 129 22.44 -7.54 2.63
CA THR A 129 23.00 -6.27 2.17
C THR A 129 23.19 -6.29 0.66
N ASN A 130 23.16 -5.10 0.03
CA ASN A 130 23.50 -4.94 -1.39
C ASN A 130 25.03 -4.78 -1.56
N ASP A 131 25.47 -4.57 -2.82
CA ASP A 131 26.86 -4.32 -3.19
C ASP A 131 27.54 -3.11 -2.50
N LYS A 132 26.73 -2.19 -1.97
CA LYS A 132 27.17 -1.00 -1.20
C LYS A 132 27.12 -1.21 0.30
N GLY A 133 26.79 -2.42 0.78
CA GLY A 133 26.60 -2.73 2.19
C GLY A 133 25.35 -2.13 2.83
N THR A 134 24.40 -1.61 2.01
CA THR A 134 23.13 -1.13 2.50
C THR A 134 22.21 -2.30 2.84
N ILE A 135 21.51 -2.21 3.97
CA ILE A 135 20.58 -3.25 4.42
C ILE A 135 19.40 -3.32 3.47
N ILE A 136 19.13 -4.51 2.94
CA ILE A 136 17.95 -4.84 2.12
C ILE A 136 16.86 -5.42 3.00
N LYS A 137 17.22 -6.39 3.86
CA LYS A 137 16.27 -7.13 4.68
C LYS A 137 16.94 -7.71 5.92
N ASP A 138 16.20 -7.76 7.02
CA ASP A 138 16.54 -8.56 8.20
C ASP A 138 15.57 -9.75 8.29
N ASP A 139 16.11 -10.95 8.48
CA ASP A 139 15.36 -12.17 8.78
C ASP A 139 15.62 -12.60 10.24
N PRO A 140 14.87 -12.06 11.21
CA PRO A 140 15.02 -12.39 12.63
C PRO A 140 14.39 -13.75 12.94
N LYS A 141 15.14 -14.60 13.68
CA LYS A 141 14.61 -15.85 14.24
C LYS A 141 14.82 -15.86 15.74
N TYR A 142 13.75 -16.14 16.48
CA TYR A 142 13.76 -16.30 17.93
C TYR A 142 13.42 -17.75 18.27
N PHE A 143 14.25 -18.36 19.13
CA PHE A 143 14.18 -19.78 19.40
C PHE A 143 13.46 -20.10 20.70
N ASP A 144 12.61 -21.13 20.66
CA ASP A 144 12.09 -21.75 21.85
C ASP A 144 13.17 -22.61 22.53
N ILE A 145 13.19 -22.62 23.85
CA ILE A 145 14.18 -23.34 24.66
C ILE A 145 13.52 -24.52 25.34
N PRO A 146 13.50 -25.68 24.70
CA PRO A 146 12.88 -26.87 25.25
C PRO A 146 13.63 -27.43 26.45
N SER A 147 14.94 -27.18 26.57
CA SER A 147 15.76 -27.69 27.66
C SER A 147 16.82 -26.68 28.08
N PHE A 148 16.87 -26.36 29.36
CA PHE A 148 17.92 -25.54 29.95
C PHE A 148 19.17 -26.37 30.28
N ASN A 149 20.34 -25.72 30.26
CA ASN A 149 21.65 -26.31 30.55
C ASN A 149 22.04 -27.51 29.65
N LYS A 150 21.50 -27.52 28.41
CA LYS A 150 21.86 -28.51 27.39
C LYS A 150 22.11 -27.82 26.07
N TRP A 151 23.08 -28.32 25.32
CA TRP A 151 23.31 -27.91 23.96
C TRP A 151 22.15 -28.38 23.09
N GLN A 152 21.70 -27.50 22.19
CA GLN A 152 20.66 -27.75 21.22
C GLN A 152 21.02 -27.05 19.92
N THR A 153 20.83 -27.70 18.81
CA THR A 153 21.00 -27.11 17.49
C THR A 153 19.80 -26.23 17.18
N VAL A 154 20.07 -25.00 16.75
CA VAL A 154 19.07 -24.08 16.23
C VAL A 154 19.38 -23.78 14.77
N GLU A 155 18.36 -23.72 13.94
CA GLU A 155 18.53 -23.57 12.48
C GLU A 155 17.61 -22.46 11.94
N ILE A 156 18.13 -21.77 10.92
CA ILE A 156 17.39 -20.79 10.10
C ILE A 156 17.59 -21.22 8.65
N GLU A 157 16.50 -21.49 7.94
CA GLU A 157 16.51 -21.68 6.50
C GLU A 157 15.78 -20.50 5.84
N THR A 158 16.37 -19.92 4.80
CA THR A 158 15.81 -18.77 4.08
C THR A 158 16.43 -18.68 2.68
N THR A 159 15.84 -17.84 1.82
CA THR A 159 16.36 -17.56 0.47
C THR A 159 16.91 -16.13 0.42
N ALA A 160 18.04 -15.93 -0.23
CA ALA A 160 18.61 -14.61 -0.42
C ALA A 160 17.67 -13.73 -1.25
N PRO A 161 17.24 -12.57 -0.71
CA PRO A 161 16.31 -11.68 -1.42
C PRO A 161 16.94 -11.06 -2.66
N ALA A 162 16.09 -10.57 -3.57
CA ALA A 162 16.51 -9.85 -4.77
C ALA A 162 17.43 -8.66 -4.42
N GLY A 163 18.50 -8.49 -5.18
CA GLY A 163 19.52 -7.46 -4.95
C GLY A 163 20.53 -7.75 -3.84
N ALA A 164 20.39 -8.85 -3.10
CA ALA A 164 21.34 -9.21 -2.05
C ALA A 164 22.69 -9.66 -2.65
N LYS A 165 23.77 -9.14 -2.11
CA LYS A 165 25.15 -9.50 -2.47
C LYS A 165 25.99 -9.83 -1.24
N GLY A 166 25.53 -9.45 -0.05
CA GLY A 166 26.18 -9.72 1.22
C GLY A 166 25.20 -10.20 2.28
N LEU A 167 25.73 -10.95 3.25
CA LEU A 167 25.00 -11.45 4.41
C LEU A 167 25.84 -11.23 5.67
N LYS A 168 25.21 -10.70 6.72
CA LYS A 168 25.78 -10.67 8.07
C LYS A 168 24.93 -11.49 9.02
N ILE A 169 25.57 -12.29 9.87
CA ILE A 169 24.91 -13.04 10.93
C ILE A 169 24.90 -12.15 12.18
N PHE A 170 23.75 -11.98 12.78
CA PHE A 170 23.54 -11.11 13.92
C PHE A 170 23.02 -11.90 15.12
N ILE A 171 23.87 -12.10 16.14
CA ILE A 171 23.47 -12.68 17.42
C ILE A 171 22.87 -11.56 18.25
N TYR A 172 21.59 -11.69 18.60
CA TYR A 172 20.82 -10.61 19.22
C TYR A 172 20.12 -11.05 20.48
N GLN A 173 20.23 -10.23 21.53
CA GLN A 173 19.50 -10.38 22.77
C GLN A 173 18.76 -9.08 23.11
N SER A 174 17.46 -9.15 23.22
CA SER A 174 16.65 -8.03 23.66
C SER A 174 16.71 -7.86 25.20
N SER A 175 16.39 -6.66 25.67
CA SER A 175 16.26 -6.38 27.10
C SER A 175 15.19 -7.26 27.82
N THR A 176 14.22 -7.75 27.06
CA THR A 176 13.15 -8.61 27.60
C THR A 176 13.54 -10.08 27.67
N SER A 177 14.55 -10.52 26.90
CA SER A 177 15.00 -11.94 26.93
C SER A 177 15.84 -12.28 28.17
N LYS A 178 16.56 -11.33 28.74
CA LYS A 178 17.39 -11.51 29.95
C LYS A 178 18.10 -12.86 29.96
N MET A 179 18.71 -13.21 28.84
CA MET A 179 19.32 -14.51 28.64
C MET A 179 20.67 -14.62 29.37
N LYS A 180 20.89 -15.80 29.98
CA LYS A 180 22.20 -16.30 30.37
C LYS A 180 22.42 -17.63 29.66
N GLY A 181 23.48 -17.72 28.86
CA GLY A 181 23.72 -18.93 28.06
C GLY A 181 24.96 -18.78 27.16
N TYR A 182 25.05 -19.69 26.17
CA TYR A 182 26.23 -19.80 25.32
C TYR A 182 25.83 -20.10 23.90
N TYR A 183 26.53 -19.50 22.92
CA TYR A 183 26.51 -19.85 21.51
C TYR A 183 27.86 -20.47 21.12
N ASP A 184 27.80 -21.41 20.19
CA ASP A 184 28.97 -22.08 19.66
C ASP A 184 28.71 -22.66 18.27
N ASP A 185 29.76 -23.00 17.52
CA ASP A 185 29.74 -23.72 16.28
C ASP A 185 28.67 -23.19 15.28
N ILE A 186 28.78 -21.90 14.94
CA ILE A 186 27.91 -21.26 13.96
C ILE A 186 28.39 -21.59 12.56
N LYS A 187 27.55 -22.28 11.77
CA LYS A 187 27.82 -22.66 10.41
C LYS A 187 26.78 -22.11 9.46
N LEU A 188 27.21 -21.71 8.27
CA LEU A 188 26.34 -21.28 7.18
C LEU A 188 26.51 -22.22 5.99
N PHE A 189 25.41 -22.64 5.42
CA PHE A 189 25.39 -23.48 4.24
C PHE A 189 24.64 -22.76 3.13
N GLU A 190 25.13 -22.91 1.91
CA GLU A 190 24.51 -22.47 0.68
C GLU A 190 24.05 -23.69 -0.13
N LYS A 191 22.89 -23.59 -0.70
CA LYS A 191 22.38 -24.51 -1.70
C LYS A 191 22.00 -23.70 -2.92
N GLU A 192 22.61 -24.03 -4.08
CA GLU A 192 22.21 -23.41 -5.31
C GLU A 192 20.70 -23.60 -5.50
N SER A 193 19.98 -22.51 -5.47
CA SER A 193 18.62 -22.51 -5.98
C SER A 193 18.71 -22.83 -7.46
N SER A 194 17.83 -23.69 -7.94
CA SER A 194 17.55 -23.75 -9.35
C SER A 194 16.86 -22.43 -9.71
N ILE A 195 17.66 -21.35 -9.87
CA ILE A 195 17.15 -20.06 -10.31
C ILE A 195 16.45 -20.29 -11.62
N LEU A 196 15.19 -19.86 -11.68
CA LEU A 196 14.48 -19.78 -12.93
C LEU A 196 15.31 -18.87 -13.86
N ASP A 197 15.79 -19.43 -14.97
CA ASP A 197 16.31 -18.61 -16.06
C ASP A 197 15.12 -17.92 -16.72
N PHE A 198 14.73 -16.81 -16.08
CA PHE A 198 13.52 -16.10 -16.43
C PHE A 198 13.81 -15.18 -17.62
N PRO A 199 13.18 -15.44 -18.78
CA PRO A 199 13.51 -14.76 -20.04
C PRO A 199 13.14 -13.26 -20.04
N VAL A 200 12.14 -12.86 -19.25
CA VAL A 200 11.73 -11.47 -19.16
C VAL A 200 12.70 -10.69 -18.28
N GLN A 201 13.22 -9.58 -18.81
CA GLN A 201 14.04 -8.66 -18.06
C GLN A 201 13.23 -7.41 -17.74
N TYR A 202 13.29 -6.99 -16.47
CA TYR A 202 12.67 -5.76 -16.01
C TYR A 202 13.69 -4.63 -15.86
N GLY A 203 13.24 -3.39 -16.08
CA GLY A 203 13.97 -2.16 -15.78
C GLY A 203 14.07 -1.89 -14.29
N GLN A 204 14.51 -0.67 -13.93
CA GLN A 204 14.49 -0.23 -12.54
C GLN A 204 13.05 0.14 -12.13
N PRO A 205 12.65 -0.13 -10.89
CA PRO A 205 11.33 0.30 -10.40
C PRO A 205 11.16 1.82 -10.49
N ILE A 206 10.01 2.23 -11.04
CA ILE A 206 9.60 3.63 -11.13
C ILE A 206 8.63 3.91 -9.98
N ASN A 207 8.87 4.96 -9.20
CA ASN A 207 8.00 5.38 -8.11
C ASN A 207 7.04 6.47 -8.58
N HIS A 208 5.75 6.17 -8.67
CA HIS A 208 4.68 7.11 -9.04
C HIS A 208 4.13 7.91 -7.84
N GLY A 209 4.69 7.69 -6.65
CA GLY A 209 4.24 8.32 -5.42
C GLY A 209 2.98 7.71 -4.82
N PRO A 210 2.37 8.39 -3.84
CA PRO A 210 1.19 7.89 -3.14
C PRO A 210 -0.03 7.76 -4.04
N ALA A 211 -0.60 6.57 -4.08
CA ALA A 211 -1.76 6.26 -4.89
C ALA A 211 -3.09 6.63 -4.23
N ALA A 212 -3.19 6.46 -2.93
CA ALA A 212 -4.33 6.86 -2.13
C ALA A 212 -3.92 8.01 -1.20
N LEU A 213 -4.68 9.08 -1.24
CA LEU A 213 -4.43 10.27 -0.45
C LEU A 213 -5.60 10.54 0.49
N ALA A 214 -5.31 10.80 1.75
CA ALA A 214 -6.30 11.34 2.67
C ALA A 214 -5.64 12.24 3.71
N ALA A 215 -6.47 13.10 4.27
CA ALA A 215 -6.15 13.81 5.49
C ALA A 215 -7.05 13.25 6.59
N LYS A 216 -6.46 12.63 7.60
CA LYS A 216 -7.17 12.05 8.74
C LYS A 216 -6.57 12.57 10.02
N SER A 217 -7.41 12.95 10.95
CA SER A 217 -7.00 13.46 12.25
C SER A 217 -7.73 12.74 13.37
N GLN A 218 -6.99 12.31 14.38
CA GLN A 218 -7.55 11.83 15.64
C GLN A 218 -7.57 12.94 16.69
N GLY A 219 -6.51 13.73 16.76
CA GLY A 219 -6.37 14.86 17.66
C GLY A 219 -6.76 16.16 16.99
N VAL A 220 -7.86 16.74 17.43
CA VAL A 220 -8.37 18.00 16.93
C VAL A 220 -8.84 18.89 18.07
N ALA A 221 -8.87 20.21 17.85
CA ALA A 221 -9.47 21.18 18.75
C ALA A 221 -10.11 22.34 17.98
N ILE A 222 -11.13 22.95 18.57
CA ILE A 222 -11.82 24.13 18.02
C ILE A 222 -11.53 25.29 18.95
N GLY A 223 -10.88 26.34 18.43
CA GLY A 223 -10.64 27.59 19.11
C GLY A 223 -11.64 28.68 18.74
N ASP A 224 -11.38 29.91 19.19
CA ASP A 224 -12.18 31.07 18.84
C ASP A 224 -11.62 31.66 17.52
N GLY A 225 -12.23 31.30 16.39
CA GLY A 225 -11.82 31.72 15.04
C GLY A 225 -10.81 30.82 14.33
N GLU A 226 -10.26 29.84 14.99
CA GLU A 226 -9.33 28.87 14.40
C GLU A 226 -9.72 27.43 14.70
N VAL A 227 -9.35 26.53 13.81
CA VAL A 227 -9.44 25.07 14.00
C VAL A 227 -8.07 24.44 13.95
N TYR A 228 -7.85 23.46 14.82
CA TYR A 228 -6.56 22.78 15.00
C TYR A 228 -6.73 21.30 14.79
N TYR A 229 -5.80 20.70 14.05
CA TYR A 229 -5.82 19.27 13.76
C TYR A 229 -4.41 18.77 13.48
N ALA A 230 -4.19 17.48 13.71
CA ALA A 230 -2.95 16.84 13.33
C ALA A 230 -3.23 15.63 12.43
N THR A 231 -2.70 15.66 11.20
CA THR A 231 -2.85 14.55 10.28
C THR A 231 -2.01 13.36 10.70
N ASN A 232 -2.57 12.16 10.55
CA ASN A 232 -1.82 10.93 10.69
C ASN A 232 -0.81 10.82 9.54
N GLY A 233 0.41 10.38 9.84
CA GLY A 233 1.48 10.26 8.87
C GLY A 233 2.80 9.90 9.56
N SER A 234 3.85 9.64 8.80
CA SER A 234 5.17 9.35 9.36
C SER A 234 6.19 10.32 8.74
N PRO A 235 6.38 11.51 9.38
CA PRO A 235 5.82 11.97 10.65
C PRO A 235 4.38 12.53 10.53
N ALA A 236 3.66 12.57 11.65
CA ALA A 236 2.40 13.31 11.77
C ALA A 236 2.66 14.82 11.59
N THR A 237 1.67 15.56 11.08
CA THR A 237 1.80 17.02 10.87
C THR A 237 0.67 17.76 11.58
N PHE A 238 1.05 18.72 12.41
CA PHE A 238 0.11 19.65 13.06
C PHE A 238 -0.26 20.80 12.10
N TYR A 239 -1.53 21.21 12.14
CA TYR A 239 -2.08 22.33 11.39
C TYR A 239 -2.92 23.26 12.28
N ALA A 240 -2.87 24.56 11.97
CA ALA A 240 -3.85 25.53 12.39
C ALA A 240 -4.46 26.18 11.14
N ALA A 241 -5.77 26.33 11.09
CA ALA A 241 -6.48 26.94 9.98
C ALA A 241 -7.54 27.91 10.47
N ASP A 242 -7.80 28.94 9.68
CA ASP A 242 -8.87 29.91 9.91
C ASP A 242 -10.23 29.20 9.79
N ALA A 243 -11.07 29.30 10.81
CA ALA A 243 -12.32 28.57 10.90
C ALA A 243 -13.38 29.05 9.89
N GLU A 244 -13.33 30.29 9.41
CA GLU A 244 -14.29 30.84 8.45
C GLU A 244 -13.93 30.50 7.01
N THR A 245 -12.64 30.65 6.67
CA THR A 245 -12.14 30.51 5.29
C THR A 245 -11.57 29.11 5.00
N GLY A 246 -11.22 28.37 6.04
CA GLY A 246 -10.48 27.10 5.93
C GLY A 246 -9.01 27.25 5.57
N LYS A 247 -8.49 28.47 5.39
CA LYS A 247 -7.10 28.68 4.99
C LYS A 247 -6.11 28.29 6.06
N LYS A 248 -5.07 27.59 5.65
CA LYS A 248 -3.95 27.20 6.51
C LYS A 248 -3.22 28.44 7.03
N ILE A 249 -3.13 28.55 8.35
CA ILE A 249 -2.37 29.60 9.07
C ILE A 249 -0.97 29.08 9.38
N PHE A 250 -0.88 27.84 9.84
CA PHE A 250 0.36 27.22 10.28
C PHE A 250 0.37 25.71 10.00
N SER A 251 1.55 25.15 9.72
CA SER A 251 1.74 23.70 9.73
C SER A 251 3.18 23.33 10.10
N LYS A 252 3.36 22.20 10.80
CA LYS A 252 4.68 21.69 11.16
C LYS A 252 4.63 20.18 11.39
N GLU A 253 5.59 19.49 10.82
CA GLU A 253 5.83 18.06 11.09
C GLU A 253 6.27 17.82 12.53
N LEU A 254 5.88 16.65 13.07
CA LEU A 254 6.14 16.22 14.43
C LEU A 254 7.08 14.99 14.42
N PRO A 255 8.40 15.17 14.34
CA PRO A 255 9.34 14.06 14.22
C PRO A 255 9.20 13.05 15.34
N GLY A 256 9.19 11.74 14.98
CA GLY A 256 9.02 10.65 15.93
C GLY A 256 7.60 10.44 16.43
N SER A 257 6.60 11.06 15.78
CA SER A 257 5.19 10.83 16.04
C SER A 257 4.46 10.52 14.74
N ASP A 258 3.66 9.45 14.72
CA ASP A 258 2.85 9.07 13.55
C ASP A 258 1.39 9.49 13.69
N VAL A 259 0.96 9.81 14.90
CA VAL A 259 -0.41 10.21 15.18
C VAL A 259 -0.48 11.08 16.44
N VAL A 260 -1.40 12.01 16.45
CA VAL A 260 -1.84 12.76 17.65
C VAL A 260 -3.24 12.28 17.98
N TRP A 261 -3.46 11.75 19.18
CA TRP A 261 -4.78 11.29 19.63
C TRP A 261 -5.56 12.34 20.38
N ALA A 262 -4.86 13.24 21.06
CA ALA A 262 -5.44 14.19 21.97
C ALA A 262 -4.94 15.61 21.73
N MET A 263 -5.88 16.55 21.75
CA MET A 263 -5.61 17.99 21.59
C MET A 263 -6.64 18.77 22.40
N VAL A 264 -6.19 19.82 23.10
CA VAL A 264 -7.05 20.67 23.93
C VAL A 264 -6.62 22.12 23.88
N VAL A 265 -7.57 23.05 23.99
CA VAL A 265 -7.29 24.47 24.19
C VAL A 265 -7.13 24.72 25.68
N GLY A 266 -5.99 25.24 26.08
CA GLY A 266 -5.69 25.59 27.48
C GLY A 266 -6.39 26.88 27.92
N LYS A 267 -6.38 27.11 29.26
CA LYS A 267 -6.91 28.36 29.84
C LYS A 267 -6.23 29.64 29.31
N ASP A 268 -4.99 29.51 28.89
CA ASP A 268 -4.20 30.61 28.30
C ASP A 268 -4.53 30.87 26.83
N GLY A 269 -5.51 30.14 26.24
CA GLY A 269 -5.92 30.25 24.86
C GLY A 269 -5.01 29.51 23.87
N ASN A 270 -3.90 28.93 24.33
CA ASN A 270 -3.00 28.15 23.50
C ASN A 270 -3.46 26.69 23.35
N VAL A 271 -2.97 26.01 22.33
CA VAL A 271 -3.34 24.64 22.03
C VAL A 271 -2.26 23.68 22.50
N TYR A 272 -2.67 22.67 23.28
CA TYR A 272 -1.82 21.62 23.80
C TYR A 272 -2.17 20.29 23.18
N PHE A 273 -1.14 19.53 22.76
CA PHE A 273 -1.32 18.19 22.19
C PHE A 273 -0.09 17.33 22.43
N ALA A 274 -0.26 16.00 22.31
CA ALA A 274 0.83 15.08 22.57
C ALA A 274 1.08 14.13 21.39
N GLY A 275 2.35 13.98 21.02
CA GLY A 275 2.77 13.04 20.00
C GLY A 275 2.77 11.60 20.51
N THR A 276 2.33 10.66 19.67
CA THR A 276 2.40 9.22 19.93
C THR A 276 3.78 8.69 19.53
N TYR A 277 4.29 7.69 20.25
CA TYR A 277 5.62 7.09 20.25
C TYR A 277 6.71 7.97 20.90
N ASN A 278 6.76 9.26 20.65
CA ASN A 278 7.73 10.14 21.30
C ASN A 278 7.29 10.60 22.71
N GLY A 279 5.96 10.69 22.95
CA GLY A 279 5.39 11.13 24.23
C GLY A 279 5.66 12.60 24.57
N ILE A 280 6.01 13.41 23.57
CA ILE A 280 6.29 14.85 23.75
C ILE A 280 4.98 15.62 23.82
N LEU A 281 4.85 16.47 24.83
CA LEU A 281 3.79 17.47 24.90
C LEU A 281 4.24 18.72 24.13
N TYR A 282 3.38 19.18 23.24
CA TYR A 282 3.58 20.36 22.43
C TYR A 282 2.60 21.46 22.85
N ARG A 283 2.98 22.71 22.62
CA ARG A 283 2.11 23.88 22.73
C ARG A 283 2.18 24.69 21.43
N TYR A 284 1.04 24.93 20.83
CA TYR A 284 0.93 25.92 19.77
C TYR A 284 0.49 27.25 20.40
N VAL A 285 1.38 28.24 20.32
CA VAL A 285 1.13 29.61 20.80
C VAL A 285 0.36 30.35 19.72
N VAL A 286 -0.92 30.52 19.92
CA VAL A 286 -1.86 31.04 18.92
C VAL A 286 -1.49 32.46 18.46
N GLU A 287 -1.22 33.36 19.38
CA GLU A 287 -0.87 34.76 19.10
C GLU A 287 0.42 34.89 18.27
N GLU A 288 1.40 34.00 18.50
CA GLU A 288 2.69 34.04 17.83
C GLU A 288 2.77 33.11 16.62
N GLN A 289 1.73 32.32 16.36
CA GLN A 289 1.70 31.26 15.33
C GLN A 289 2.94 30.37 15.38
N ARG A 290 3.32 29.90 16.57
CA ARG A 290 4.56 29.20 16.83
C ARG A 290 4.31 27.91 17.62
N LEU A 291 4.96 26.82 17.19
CA LEU A 291 4.93 25.55 17.90
C LEU A 291 6.14 25.37 18.80
N GLU A 292 5.92 24.97 20.05
CA GLU A 292 6.92 24.68 21.07
C GLU A 292 6.86 23.23 21.52
N GLU A 293 8.03 22.64 21.76
CA GLU A 293 8.16 21.38 22.46
C GLU A 293 8.34 21.66 23.95
N LEU A 294 7.35 21.27 24.76
CA LEU A 294 7.39 21.47 26.21
C LEU A 294 8.19 20.37 26.94
N GLY A 295 8.43 19.25 26.25
CA GLY A 295 9.19 18.13 26.76
C GLY A 295 8.38 16.84 26.80
N LYS A 296 9.09 15.74 27.10
CA LYS A 296 8.48 14.44 27.23
C LYS A 296 7.70 14.32 28.53
N ASN A 297 6.46 13.82 28.45
CA ASN A 297 5.67 13.56 29.64
C ASN A 297 6.31 12.44 30.50
N PRO A 298 6.13 12.46 31.83
CA PRO A 298 6.83 11.53 32.73
C PRO A 298 6.17 10.16 32.84
N SER A 299 5.01 9.95 32.18
CA SER A 299 4.23 8.72 32.30
C SER A 299 4.54 7.70 31.20
N ASP A 300 3.89 7.81 30.05
CA ASP A 300 3.98 6.86 28.94
C ASP A 300 4.06 7.57 27.58
N ASN A 301 4.49 6.84 26.54
CA ASN A 301 4.68 7.42 25.21
C ASN A 301 3.39 7.60 24.38
N TRP A 302 2.27 7.04 24.80
CA TRP A 302 0.99 7.14 24.14
C TRP A 302 0.03 7.94 25.01
N VAL A 303 -0.41 9.08 24.52
CA VAL A 303 -1.39 9.94 25.22
C VAL A 303 -2.72 9.86 24.46
N TRP A 304 -3.73 9.32 25.08
CA TRP A 304 -5.05 9.09 24.49
C TRP A 304 -5.99 10.27 24.60
N GLN A 305 -5.92 11.00 25.71
CA GLN A 305 -6.75 12.17 25.95
C GLN A 305 -5.99 13.22 26.73
N LEU A 306 -6.31 14.48 26.48
CA LEU A 306 -5.87 15.64 27.23
C LEU A 306 -7.10 16.40 27.71
N GLU A 307 -7.03 16.93 28.94
CA GLU A 307 -8.03 17.85 29.50
C GLU A 307 -7.32 19.06 30.12
N ALA A 308 -7.94 20.23 29.96
CA ALA A 308 -7.44 21.48 30.51
C ALA A 308 -8.31 21.92 31.68
N SER A 309 -7.69 22.30 32.80
CA SER A 309 -8.41 22.81 33.98
C SER A 309 -8.45 24.34 34.01
N ASP A 310 -9.43 24.88 34.71
CA ASP A 310 -9.59 26.30 34.89
C ASP A 310 -8.46 26.99 35.71
N ASP A 311 -7.72 26.18 36.49
CA ASP A 311 -6.55 26.66 37.25
C ASP A 311 -5.22 26.61 36.46
N GLY A 312 -5.27 26.31 35.16
CA GLY A 312 -4.10 26.37 34.26
C GLY A 312 -3.24 25.11 34.25
N LYS A 313 -3.85 23.94 34.34
CA LYS A 313 -3.15 22.67 34.20
C LYS A 313 -3.67 21.88 33.02
N ILE A 314 -2.80 21.06 32.45
CA ILE A 314 -3.14 20.07 31.43
C ILE A 314 -2.93 18.67 32.01
N TYR A 315 -3.98 17.85 31.97
CA TYR A 315 -3.94 16.44 32.39
C TYR A 315 -3.91 15.56 31.16
N GLY A 316 -3.05 14.52 31.18
CA GLY A 316 -2.94 13.57 30.06
C GLY A 316 -3.08 12.11 30.51
N ALA A 317 -3.99 11.40 29.85
CA ALA A 317 -4.25 9.97 30.07
C ALA A 317 -3.44 9.11 29.09
N THR A 318 -2.78 8.04 29.58
CA THR A 318 -1.75 7.35 28.83
C THR A 318 -1.93 5.82 28.74
N TYR A 319 -1.11 5.20 27.85
CA TYR A 319 -0.94 3.77 27.62
C TYR A 319 0.58 3.47 27.55
N PRO A 320 1.11 2.32 28.01
CA PRO A 320 0.39 1.09 28.37
C PRO A 320 0.21 0.81 29.87
N ASN A 321 0.42 1.78 30.75
CA ASN A 321 0.39 1.52 32.20
C ASN A 321 -0.77 2.22 32.93
N ALA A 322 -1.80 2.64 32.22
CA ALA A 322 -2.99 3.34 32.74
C ALA A 322 -2.65 4.51 33.67
N LYS A 323 -1.64 5.31 33.27
CA LYS A 323 -1.16 6.44 34.04
C LYS A 323 -1.80 7.75 33.61
N VAL A 324 -1.68 8.74 34.47
CA VAL A 324 -2.05 10.14 34.18
C VAL A 324 -0.91 11.05 34.61
N PHE A 325 -0.60 12.06 33.78
CA PHE A 325 0.31 13.14 34.12
C PHE A 325 -0.44 14.48 34.24
N GLU A 326 0.15 15.40 34.97
CA GLU A 326 -0.23 16.80 35.06
C GLU A 326 0.90 17.66 34.51
N TYR A 327 0.57 18.66 33.71
CA TYR A 327 1.48 19.72 33.30
C TYR A 327 0.93 21.07 33.75
N ASP A 328 1.71 21.82 34.48
CA ASP A 328 1.34 23.15 35.00
C ASP A 328 1.83 24.21 34.00
N ILE A 329 0.89 24.97 33.44
CA ILE A 329 1.15 25.95 32.36
C ILE A 329 2.02 27.09 32.86
N GLU A 330 1.82 27.55 34.11
CA GLU A 330 2.54 28.69 34.70
C GLU A 330 4.00 28.32 35.01
N THR A 331 4.22 27.18 35.60
CA THR A 331 5.56 26.78 36.06
C THR A 331 6.35 25.98 35.02
N GLY A 332 5.71 25.47 33.98
CA GLY A 332 6.29 24.61 32.95
C GLY A 332 6.68 23.22 33.47
N LYS A 333 6.12 22.74 34.56
CA LYS A 333 6.53 21.50 35.22
C LYS A 333 5.54 20.37 35.01
N PHE A 334 6.11 19.18 34.77
CA PHE A 334 5.37 17.93 34.77
C PHE A 334 5.29 17.28 36.15
N LYS A 335 4.20 16.55 36.39
CA LYS A 335 4.03 15.69 37.56
C LYS A 335 3.40 14.37 37.10
N ASP A 336 4.04 13.23 37.44
CA ASP A 336 3.43 11.91 37.25
C ASP A 336 2.45 11.63 38.38
N LEU A 337 1.19 11.44 38.07
CA LEU A 337 0.16 11.07 39.02
C LEU A 337 0.11 9.55 39.23
N GLY A 338 0.87 8.76 38.42
CA GLY A 338 0.96 7.31 38.50
C GLY A 338 -0.21 6.55 37.92
N THR A 339 -0.17 5.22 38.08
CA THR A 339 -1.20 4.29 37.58
C THR A 339 -2.50 4.48 38.34
N PHE A 340 -3.63 4.60 37.64
CA PHE A 340 -4.94 4.81 38.24
C PHE A 340 -5.64 3.52 38.62
N TYR A 341 -5.41 2.44 37.88
CA TYR A 341 -5.95 1.12 38.22
C TYR A 341 -4.95 0.03 37.82
N GLU A 342 -4.51 -0.74 38.80
CA GLU A 342 -3.54 -1.81 38.61
C GLU A 342 -4.09 -2.91 37.70
N GLY A 343 -3.26 -3.34 36.74
CA GLY A 343 -3.64 -4.37 35.79
C GLY A 343 -4.36 -3.87 34.54
N GLN A 344 -4.78 -2.59 34.49
CA GLN A 344 -5.27 -1.97 33.29
C GLN A 344 -4.12 -1.36 32.47
N GLN A 345 -4.28 -1.37 31.14
CA GLN A 345 -3.28 -0.80 30.24
C GLN A 345 -3.59 0.65 29.86
N TYR A 346 -4.85 1.01 29.77
CA TYR A 346 -5.29 2.32 29.32
C TYR A 346 -5.87 3.15 30.45
N ALA A 347 -5.35 4.33 30.70
CA ALA A 347 -6.14 5.47 31.10
C ALA A 347 -6.61 6.12 29.79
N ARG A 348 -7.92 6.12 29.50
CA ARG A 348 -8.41 6.49 28.17
C ARG A 348 -9.37 7.68 28.17
N GLY A 349 -10.22 7.81 29.19
CA GLY A 349 -11.13 8.93 29.35
C GLY A 349 -10.70 9.83 30.50
N LEU A 350 -10.75 11.13 30.29
CA LEU A 350 -10.58 12.14 31.34
C LEU A 350 -11.81 13.02 31.47
N GLY A 351 -12.06 13.51 32.68
CA GLY A 351 -12.97 14.59 32.95
C GLY A 351 -12.44 15.41 34.13
N ILE A 352 -12.40 16.69 33.99
CA ILE A 352 -11.87 17.61 35.00
C ILE A 352 -12.96 18.53 35.53
N THR A 353 -12.98 18.71 36.83
CA THR A 353 -13.82 19.67 37.53
C THR A 353 -12.95 20.54 38.42
N LYS A 354 -13.53 21.53 39.09
CA LYS A 354 -12.79 22.39 39.98
C LYS A 354 -12.05 21.61 41.08
N ASP A 355 -12.65 20.53 41.58
CA ASP A 355 -12.17 19.82 42.77
C ASP A 355 -11.75 18.37 42.50
N SER A 356 -12.03 17.83 41.31
CA SER A 356 -11.88 16.41 41.04
C SER A 356 -11.41 16.14 39.63
N LEU A 357 -10.54 15.12 39.48
CA LEU A 357 -10.17 14.52 38.22
C LEU A 357 -10.85 13.14 38.13
N TYR A 358 -11.58 12.92 37.05
CA TYR A 358 -12.18 11.65 36.71
C TYR A 358 -11.32 10.96 35.65
N VAL A 359 -11.06 9.67 35.84
CA VAL A 359 -10.25 8.85 34.94
C VAL A 359 -11.00 7.57 34.57
N GLY A 360 -11.24 7.38 33.30
CA GLY A 360 -11.82 6.18 32.74
C GLY A 360 -10.74 5.22 32.23
N THR A 361 -10.82 3.94 32.55
CA THR A 361 -9.86 2.94 32.09
C THR A 361 -10.38 2.09 30.92
N GLY A 362 -9.51 1.32 30.28
CA GLY A 362 -9.70 0.22 29.33
C GLY A 362 -8.48 -0.72 29.47
N THR A 363 -8.57 -1.99 29.23
CA THR A 363 -9.43 -2.92 28.52
C THR A 363 -10.69 -3.33 29.30
N THR A 364 -10.70 -3.20 30.58
CA THR A 364 -11.92 -3.25 31.41
C THR A 364 -12.18 -1.84 31.92
N ALA A 365 -13.41 -1.39 31.80
CA ALA A 365 -13.79 -0.06 32.25
C ALA A 365 -13.89 0.04 33.77
N HIS A 366 -13.15 1.01 34.33
CA HIS A 366 -13.28 1.46 35.70
C HIS A 366 -13.37 2.97 35.72
N LEU A 367 -14.25 3.56 36.45
CA LEU A 367 -14.37 5.01 36.65
C LEU A 367 -13.76 5.38 37.98
N LEU A 368 -12.65 6.10 37.96
CA LEU A 368 -11.95 6.59 39.14
C LEU A 368 -12.17 8.08 39.32
N LYS A 369 -12.44 8.49 40.53
CA LYS A 369 -12.44 9.91 40.92
C LYS A 369 -11.27 10.18 41.83
N MET A 370 -10.47 11.19 41.50
CA MET A 370 -9.39 11.69 42.38
C MET A 370 -9.78 13.10 42.87
N ASP A 371 -9.78 13.27 44.17
CA ASP A 371 -9.85 14.60 44.78
C ASP A 371 -8.55 15.33 44.59
N LEU A 372 -8.59 16.50 43.94
CA LEU A 372 -7.39 17.25 43.52
C LEU A 372 -6.58 17.81 44.70
N ALA A 373 -7.24 18.11 45.81
CA ALA A 373 -6.57 18.68 46.97
C ALA A 373 -5.84 17.61 47.82
N SER A 374 -6.45 16.44 48.00
CA SER A 374 -5.90 15.38 48.83
C SER A 374 -5.17 14.27 48.05
N GLY A 375 -5.39 14.19 46.71
CA GLY A 375 -4.91 13.08 45.89
C GLY A 375 -5.63 11.76 46.15
N LYS A 376 -6.68 11.72 47.01
CA LYS A 376 -7.40 10.52 47.31
C LYS A 376 -8.21 10.05 46.11
N ARG A 377 -8.07 8.75 45.79
CA ARG A 377 -8.80 8.11 44.68
C ARG A 377 -9.94 7.23 45.25
N THR A 378 -11.07 7.25 44.54
CA THR A 378 -12.22 6.40 44.82
C THR A 378 -12.78 5.89 43.52
N GLU A 379 -13.18 4.64 43.45
CA GLU A 379 -13.85 4.08 42.29
C GLU A 379 -15.36 4.36 42.39
N ILE A 380 -15.96 4.78 41.27
CA ILE A 380 -17.40 4.96 41.12
C ILE A 380 -17.93 3.72 40.39
N SER A 381 -18.88 3.04 40.99
CA SER A 381 -19.53 1.89 40.38
C SER A 381 -20.35 2.30 39.16
N LEU A 382 -20.11 1.65 38.04
CA LEU A 382 -20.90 1.84 36.83
C LEU A 382 -21.98 0.75 36.75
N PRO A 383 -23.20 1.08 36.29
CA PRO A 383 -24.34 0.16 36.26
C PRO A 383 -24.27 -0.86 35.09
N ILE A 384 -23.09 -1.15 34.59
CA ILE A 384 -22.90 -1.82 33.30
C ILE A 384 -22.40 -3.24 33.53
N THR A 385 -23.18 -4.20 33.06
CA THR A 385 -22.84 -5.64 33.04
C THR A 385 -22.43 -6.00 31.61
N GLY A 386 -21.15 -6.27 31.35
CA GLY A 386 -20.69 -6.74 30.02
C GLY A 386 -19.19 -6.71 29.88
N THR A 387 -18.72 -7.52 28.96
CA THR A 387 -17.32 -7.78 28.67
C THR A 387 -16.63 -6.59 27.97
N SER A 388 -15.44 -6.26 28.45
CA SER A 388 -14.36 -5.47 27.83
C SER A 388 -14.77 -4.26 27.00
N THR A 389 -14.88 -3.14 27.65
CA THR A 389 -14.96 -1.85 26.96
C THR A 389 -14.22 -0.79 27.75
N SER A 390 -13.86 0.30 27.08
CA SER A 390 -13.19 1.43 27.69
C SER A 390 -14.15 2.59 27.92
N ILE A 391 -13.86 3.41 28.90
CA ILE A 391 -14.46 4.73 29.04
C ILE A 391 -13.66 5.69 28.16
N SER A 392 -14.29 6.28 27.15
CA SER A 392 -13.60 7.12 26.17
C SER A 392 -13.62 8.61 26.52
N ASN A 393 -14.68 9.09 27.14
CA ASN A 393 -14.85 10.49 27.52
C ASN A 393 -15.68 10.64 28.78
N ILE A 394 -15.46 11.72 29.54
CA ILE A 394 -16.19 12.06 30.76
C ILE A 394 -16.43 13.57 30.76
N TRP A 395 -17.66 13.97 31.01
CA TRP A 395 -18.03 15.39 31.11
C TRP A 395 -18.83 15.64 32.39
N GLU A 396 -18.73 16.84 32.90
CA GLU A 396 -19.55 17.29 34.00
C GLU A 396 -20.36 18.53 33.63
N TYR A 397 -21.68 18.42 33.64
CA TYR A 397 -22.59 19.54 33.44
C TYR A 397 -23.68 19.59 34.53
N GLY A 398 -23.75 20.72 35.22
CA GLY A 398 -24.66 20.88 36.35
C GLY A 398 -24.39 19.85 37.48
N ASN A 399 -25.40 19.04 37.85
CA ASN A 399 -25.25 17.98 38.81
C ASN A 399 -25.11 16.59 38.17
N ASN A 400 -24.75 16.55 36.86
CA ASN A 400 -24.59 15.30 36.13
C ASN A 400 -23.13 15.09 35.71
N ILE A 401 -22.66 13.82 35.84
CA ILE A 401 -21.46 13.33 35.21
C ILE A 401 -21.91 12.42 34.08
N PHE A 402 -21.46 12.74 32.88
CA PHE A 402 -21.68 11.97 31.65
C PHE A 402 -20.46 11.11 31.38
N VAL A 403 -20.66 9.82 31.19
CA VAL A 403 -19.58 8.84 30.94
C VAL A 403 -19.88 8.12 29.64
N ALA A 404 -19.03 8.34 28.64
CA ALA A 404 -19.05 7.58 27.39
C ALA A 404 -18.38 6.22 27.62
N TYR A 405 -19.16 5.17 27.66
CA TYR A 405 -18.75 3.81 27.98
C TYR A 405 -19.08 2.86 26.82
N GLY A 406 -18.05 2.38 26.15
CA GLY A 406 -18.24 1.52 24.96
C GLY A 406 -19.19 2.17 23.97
N THR A 407 -20.38 1.63 23.86
CA THR A 407 -21.46 2.14 23.01
C THR A 407 -22.58 2.85 23.81
N SER A 408 -22.39 3.17 25.07
CA SER A 408 -23.43 3.78 25.92
C SER A 408 -22.97 5.13 26.48
N LEU A 409 -23.92 6.00 26.74
CA LEU A 409 -23.73 7.22 27.54
C LEU A 409 -24.44 7.03 28.88
N VAL A 410 -23.66 6.97 29.94
CA VAL A 410 -24.17 6.84 31.31
C VAL A 410 -24.19 8.21 31.96
N THR A 411 -25.30 8.55 32.59
CA THR A 411 -25.46 9.77 33.38
C THR A 411 -25.51 9.42 34.86
N ILE A 412 -24.61 9.98 35.66
CA ILE A 412 -24.44 9.74 37.09
C ILE A 412 -24.73 11.02 37.85
N ASP A 413 -25.43 10.95 38.97
CA ASP A 413 -25.57 12.07 39.91
C ASP A 413 -24.23 12.39 40.56
N LYS A 414 -23.73 13.60 40.38
CA LYS A 414 -22.46 14.05 40.93
C LYS A 414 -22.35 13.94 42.45
N THR A 415 -23.48 14.15 43.16
CA THR A 415 -23.53 14.22 44.62
C THR A 415 -23.63 12.84 45.24
N THR A 416 -24.52 11.99 44.71
CA THR A 416 -24.77 10.65 45.25
C THR A 416 -23.91 9.57 44.62
N GLY A 417 -23.41 9.77 43.41
CA GLY A 417 -22.72 8.76 42.65
C GLY A 417 -23.63 7.70 42.00
N GLU A 418 -24.97 7.87 42.15
CA GLU A 418 -25.95 6.95 41.62
C GLU A 418 -26.27 7.20 40.16
N GLU A 419 -26.57 6.15 39.42
CA GLU A 419 -27.04 6.26 38.05
C GLU A 419 -28.35 7.02 37.96
N ARG A 420 -28.41 7.96 37.03
CA ARG A 420 -29.65 8.68 36.67
C ARG A 420 -30.26 8.14 35.40
N ASN A 421 -29.43 7.83 34.41
CA ASN A 421 -29.87 7.33 33.13
C ASN A 421 -28.74 6.62 32.37
N THR A 422 -29.11 5.65 31.54
CA THR A 422 -28.19 5.04 30.58
C THR A 422 -28.86 4.98 29.21
N MET A 423 -28.26 5.63 28.22
CA MET A 423 -28.65 5.49 26.82
C MET A 423 -27.87 4.34 26.18
N ASN A 424 -28.58 3.32 25.73
CA ASN A 424 -28.00 2.16 25.05
C ASN A 424 -28.12 2.27 23.53
N TRP A 425 -27.13 1.80 22.83
CA TRP A 425 -26.96 1.88 21.38
C TRP A 425 -27.75 0.87 20.55
N GLN A 426 -28.43 -0.05 21.17
CA GLN A 426 -29.25 -1.05 20.47
C GLN A 426 -30.58 -0.47 19.99
N ASP A 427 -30.90 0.73 20.44
CA ASP A 427 -32.10 1.46 20.04
C ASP A 427 -31.79 2.51 18.97
N GLU A 428 -32.79 3.20 18.42
CA GLU A 428 -32.70 4.28 17.43
C GLU A 428 -31.77 5.45 17.83
N HIS A 429 -31.23 5.45 19.04
CA HIS A 429 -30.48 6.53 19.68
C HIS A 429 -28.98 6.29 19.79
N THR A 430 -28.37 5.70 18.76
CA THR A 430 -26.92 5.46 18.75
C THR A 430 -26.10 6.77 18.88
N PHE A 431 -25.01 6.74 19.66
CA PHE A 431 -24.20 7.90 20.04
C PHE A 431 -22.79 7.82 19.45
N ASP A 432 -22.25 8.90 18.89
CA ASP A 432 -20.92 8.88 18.21
C ASP A 432 -19.73 9.17 19.16
N GLY A 433 -19.94 9.15 20.46
CA GLY A 433 -18.87 9.29 21.45
C GLY A 433 -18.63 10.71 21.98
N LEU A 434 -19.29 11.74 21.47
CA LEU A 434 -19.14 13.12 21.90
C LEU A 434 -20.49 13.80 22.20
N ILE A 435 -20.48 14.66 23.22
CA ILE A 435 -21.58 15.58 23.53
C ILE A 435 -21.08 17.03 23.54
N SER A 436 -21.94 17.98 23.21
CA SER A 436 -21.64 19.39 23.39
C SER A 436 -21.65 19.77 24.86
N SER A 437 -21.06 20.90 25.23
CA SER A 437 -21.45 21.59 26.45
C SER A 437 -22.92 22.04 26.37
N PRO A 438 -23.57 22.41 27.50
CA PRO A 438 -24.92 22.92 27.52
C PRO A 438 -25.13 24.06 26.50
N SER A 439 -26.28 24.05 25.86
CA SER A 439 -26.60 25.03 24.83
C SER A 439 -26.66 26.45 25.42
N PRO A 440 -26.06 27.46 24.77
CA PRO A 440 -26.25 28.86 25.16
C PRO A 440 -27.70 29.36 25.06
N TYR A 441 -28.57 28.63 24.37
CA TYR A 441 -29.99 28.96 24.18
C TYR A 441 -30.90 28.26 25.20
N ASP A 442 -30.46 27.14 25.79
CA ASP A 442 -31.12 26.39 26.85
C ASP A 442 -30.10 25.52 27.60
N GLU A 443 -29.74 25.91 28.82
CA GLU A 443 -28.72 25.25 29.64
C GLU A 443 -29.03 23.80 30.03
N ASN A 444 -30.26 23.34 29.79
CA ASN A 444 -30.64 21.93 30.02
C ASN A 444 -30.42 21.05 28.78
N ILE A 445 -30.14 21.63 27.66
CA ILE A 445 -29.99 20.89 26.38
C ILE A 445 -28.51 20.75 26.02
N ILE A 446 -28.10 19.50 25.77
CA ILE A 446 -26.84 19.16 25.11
C ILE A 446 -27.12 18.53 23.75
N TYR A 447 -26.20 18.70 22.82
CA TYR A 447 -26.28 18.13 21.47
C TYR A 447 -25.35 16.96 21.34
N TYR A 448 -25.76 15.96 20.54
CA TYR A 448 -24.93 14.82 20.18
C TYR A 448 -25.24 14.35 18.75
N ILE A 449 -24.38 13.52 18.20
CA ILE A 449 -24.53 12.97 16.86
C ILE A 449 -24.96 11.51 16.96
N ASN A 450 -26.01 11.16 16.23
CA ASN A 450 -26.40 9.76 16.08
C ASN A 450 -25.40 9.05 15.14
N LYS A 451 -24.74 8.03 15.64
CA LYS A 451 -23.68 7.32 14.96
C LYS A 451 -24.12 6.67 13.64
N ASN A 452 -25.30 6.07 13.61
CA ASN A 452 -25.75 5.29 12.45
C ASN A 452 -26.26 6.19 11.32
N THR A 453 -26.93 7.29 11.68
CA THR A 453 -27.55 8.19 10.71
C THR A 453 -26.76 9.45 10.44
N GLN A 454 -25.72 9.74 11.27
CA GLN A 454 -24.98 11.00 11.24
C GLN A 454 -25.90 12.23 11.27
N GLN A 455 -26.96 12.16 12.08
CA GLN A 455 -27.90 13.23 12.29
C GLN A 455 -27.72 13.86 13.67
N LEU A 456 -28.02 15.14 13.77
CA LEU A 456 -27.92 15.90 15.02
C LEU A 456 -29.16 15.63 15.91
N TRP A 457 -28.89 15.33 17.17
CA TRP A 457 -29.88 15.06 18.20
C TRP A 457 -29.59 15.91 19.43
N THR A 458 -30.60 16.07 20.28
CA THR A 458 -30.53 16.73 21.58
C THR A 458 -30.85 15.77 22.73
N TYR A 459 -30.26 16.02 23.88
CA TYR A 459 -30.58 15.37 25.14
C TYR A 459 -30.91 16.43 26.18
N ASP A 460 -32.09 16.31 26.77
CA ASP A 460 -32.55 17.19 27.87
C ASP A 460 -32.09 16.59 29.20
N MET A 461 -31.20 17.30 29.90
CA MET A 461 -30.60 16.90 31.16
C MET A 461 -31.57 16.85 32.35
N THR A 462 -32.74 17.48 32.21
CA THR A 462 -33.78 17.53 33.27
C THR A 462 -34.77 16.37 33.13
N THR A 463 -35.18 16.09 31.90
CA THR A 463 -36.18 15.05 31.62
C THR A 463 -35.56 13.73 31.22
N HIS A 464 -34.26 13.71 30.93
CA HIS A 464 -33.48 12.59 30.39
C HIS A 464 -34.03 12.04 29.06
N LYS A 465 -34.62 12.89 28.23
CA LYS A 465 -35.16 12.53 26.94
C LYS A 465 -34.28 12.99 25.80
N THR A 466 -34.24 12.17 24.77
CA THR A 466 -33.60 12.51 23.49
C THR A 466 -34.61 12.99 22.49
N SER A 467 -34.23 13.88 21.61
CA SER A 467 -35.07 14.37 20.50
C SER A 467 -34.18 14.62 19.27
N LYS A 468 -34.69 14.23 18.10
CA LYS A 468 -34.07 14.57 16.83
C LYS A 468 -34.24 16.05 16.56
N VAL A 469 -33.21 16.70 16.06
CA VAL A 469 -33.30 18.10 15.59
C VAL A 469 -34.14 18.13 14.32
N GLU A 470 -35.24 18.93 14.33
CA GLU A 470 -36.15 19.06 13.22
C GLU A 470 -36.19 20.51 12.68
N PRO A 471 -36.21 20.71 11.34
CA PRO A 471 -36.05 19.73 10.30
C PRO A 471 -34.70 19.00 10.39
N THR A 472 -34.65 17.76 9.86
CA THR A 472 -33.47 16.88 9.99
C THR A 472 -32.18 17.55 9.55
N VAL A 473 -31.18 17.54 10.43
CA VAL A 473 -29.82 18.03 10.17
C VAL A 473 -28.92 16.88 9.85
N GLN A 474 -28.48 16.82 8.58
CA GLN A 474 -27.52 15.81 8.11
C GLN A 474 -26.10 16.36 8.21
N LEU A 475 -25.21 15.60 8.81
CA LEU A 475 -23.79 15.90 8.98
C LEU A 475 -22.94 15.03 8.05
N PRO A 476 -21.63 15.35 7.89
CA PRO A 476 -20.69 14.46 7.19
C PRO A 476 -20.73 13.03 7.73
N GLN A 477 -20.49 12.04 6.86
CA GLN A 477 -20.54 10.61 7.21
C GLN A 477 -19.27 10.13 7.95
N THR A 478 -18.46 11.05 8.45
CA THR A 478 -17.23 10.76 9.21
C THR A 478 -17.42 11.07 10.69
N PRO A 479 -16.81 10.29 11.60
CA PRO A 479 -16.95 10.49 13.03
C PRO A 479 -16.53 11.89 13.47
N ALA A 480 -17.30 12.52 14.34
CA ALA A 480 -16.89 13.75 15.00
C ALA A 480 -15.71 13.49 15.95
N LYS A 481 -14.78 14.46 16.01
CA LYS A 481 -13.61 14.44 16.89
C LYS A 481 -13.62 15.60 17.91
N ALA A 482 -14.29 16.68 17.60
CA ALA A 482 -14.57 17.76 18.54
C ALA A 482 -15.93 18.36 18.27
N ILE A 483 -16.59 18.81 19.33
CA ILE A 483 -17.86 19.53 19.29
C ILE A 483 -17.83 20.67 20.31
N ARG A 484 -18.09 21.91 19.89
CA ARG A 484 -17.96 23.09 20.74
C ARG A 484 -18.90 24.20 20.29
N TRP A 485 -19.47 24.93 21.24
CA TRP A 485 -20.12 26.23 20.98
C TRP A 485 -19.08 27.32 20.74
N VAL A 486 -19.22 28.04 19.65
CA VAL A 486 -18.36 29.15 19.26
C VAL A 486 -19.18 30.34 18.83
N LYS A 487 -18.58 31.53 18.80
CA LYS A 487 -19.20 32.74 18.23
C LYS A 487 -18.89 32.78 16.71
N ASP A 488 -19.94 32.97 15.91
CA ASP A 488 -19.76 33.32 14.52
C ASP A 488 -19.23 34.79 14.37
N LYS A 489 -18.94 35.20 13.16
CA LYS A 489 -18.46 36.58 12.86
C LYS A 489 -19.44 37.69 13.27
N ASN A 490 -20.69 37.38 13.51
CA ASN A 490 -21.70 38.31 13.98
C ASN A 490 -21.87 38.27 15.51
N GLY A 491 -21.05 37.48 16.21
CA GLY A 491 -21.12 37.28 17.65
C GLY A 491 -22.23 36.33 18.12
N LYS A 492 -22.87 35.60 17.22
CA LYS A 492 -23.92 34.64 17.48
C LYS A 492 -23.34 33.28 17.89
N ASP A 493 -23.97 32.62 18.87
CA ASP A 493 -23.58 31.28 19.27
C ASP A 493 -24.01 30.26 18.22
N VAL A 494 -23.04 29.46 17.73
CA VAL A 494 -23.25 28.37 16.77
C VAL A 494 -22.52 27.13 17.27
N LEU A 495 -23.02 25.94 16.89
CA LEU A 495 -22.40 24.70 17.25
C LEU A 495 -21.39 24.29 16.17
N ALA A 496 -20.11 24.25 16.52
CA ALA A 496 -19.01 23.85 15.66
C ALA A 496 -18.65 22.41 15.91
N ILE A 497 -18.42 21.66 14.82
CA ILE A 497 -18.06 20.23 14.86
C ILE A 497 -16.88 20.04 13.90
N LEU A 498 -15.80 19.41 14.38
CA LEU A 498 -14.66 19.02 13.56
C LEU A 498 -14.58 17.51 13.48
N HIS A 499 -14.57 16.98 12.27
CA HIS A 499 -14.68 15.57 11.98
C HIS A 499 -13.31 14.90 11.69
N HIS A 500 -13.30 13.58 11.62
CA HIS A 500 -12.10 12.77 11.43
C HIS A 500 -11.35 13.04 10.12
N GLN A 501 -12.04 13.37 9.04
CA GLN A 501 -11.44 13.75 7.75
C GLN A 501 -11.31 15.25 7.58
N ILE A 502 -11.32 15.98 8.71
CA ILE A 502 -11.09 17.44 8.79
C ILE A 502 -12.22 18.25 8.15
N GLU A 503 -13.41 17.67 8.02
CA GLU A 503 -14.61 18.44 7.71
C GLU A 503 -14.97 19.31 8.91
N TYR A 504 -15.12 20.59 8.71
CA TYR A 504 -15.55 21.56 9.72
C TYR A 504 -16.99 21.98 9.45
N THR A 505 -17.85 21.63 10.37
CA THR A 505 -19.30 21.85 10.29
C THR A 505 -19.71 22.92 11.28
N ILE A 506 -20.50 23.90 10.84
CA ILE A 506 -21.17 24.89 11.67
C ILE A 506 -22.66 24.66 11.57
N PHE A 507 -23.31 24.43 12.71
CA PHE A 507 -24.76 24.35 12.83
C PHE A 507 -25.28 25.58 13.56
N ASP A 508 -26.20 26.27 12.94
CA ASP A 508 -26.94 27.42 13.54
C ASP A 508 -28.33 26.98 14.01
N PRO A 509 -28.57 26.81 15.31
CA PRO A 509 -29.85 26.30 15.80
C PRO A 509 -31.00 27.30 15.63
N SER A 510 -30.74 28.60 15.44
CA SER A 510 -31.81 29.57 15.26
C SER A 510 -32.42 29.59 13.86
N THR A 511 -31.66 29.15 12.86
CA THR A 511 -32.10 29.03 11.47
C THR A 511 -32.20 27.55 11.02
N ASN A 512 -31.73 26.65 11.86
CA ASN A 512 -31.58 25.21 11.58
C ASN A 512 -30.77 24.93 10.28
N THR A 513 -29.69 25.70 10.07
CA THR A 513 -28.85 25.60 8.89
C THR A 513 -27.50 25.02 9.22
N VAL A 514 -26.95 24.24 8.27
CA VAL A 514 -25.63 23.65 8.34
C VAL A 514 -24.75 24.20 7.24
N LYS A 515 -23.52 24.54 7.59
CA LYS A 515 -22.45 24.86 6.64
C LYS A 515 -21.30 23.91 6.89
N VAL A 516 -20.84 23.21 5.86
CA VAL A 516 -19.64 22.37 5.89
C VAL A 516 -18.53 23.06 5.10
N SER A 517 -17.33 23.10 5.65
CA SER A 517 -16.12 23.58 4.99
C SER A 517 -14.98 22.59 5.21
N TYR A 518 -13.96 22.69 4.36
CA TYR A 518 -12.80 21.78 4.36
C TYR A 518 -11.55 22.61 4.60
N PRO A 519 -11.01 22.65 5.83
CA PRO A 519 -9.74 23.31 6.11
C PRO A 519 -8.62 22.80 5.23
N GLU A 520 -7.75 23.72 4.80
CA GLU A 520 -6.60 23.39 3.96
C GLU A 520 -5.64 22.44 4.68
N VAL A 521 -5.32 21.33 4.00
CA VAL A 521 -4.44 20.31 4.53
C VAL A 521 -3.67 19.65 3.38
N ASP A 522 -2.39 19.38 3.62
CA ASP A 522 -1.60 18.58 2.71
C ASP A 522 -1.99 17.11 2.91
N MET A 523 -2.61 16.51 1.88
CA MET A 523 -3.00 15.11 1.94
C MET A 523 -1.78 14.21 1.95
N GLN A 524 -1.80 13.19 2.78
CA GLN A 524 -0.72 12.22 2.92
C GLN A 524 -1.08 10.89 2.29
N GLY A 525 -0.05 10.17 1.84
CA GLY A 525 -0.22 8.82 1.31
C GLY A 525 -0.74 7.86 2.38
N LEU A 526 -1.71 7.05 2.01
CA LEU A 526 -2.23 5.97 2.84
C LEU A 526 -1.70 4.62 2.37
N LEU A 527 -1.61 3.66 3.30
CA LEU A 527 -1.40 2.26 2.96
C LEU A 527 -2.49 1.80 2.00
N MET A 528 -2.10 1.15 0.92
CA MET A 528 -3.02 0.60 -0.05
C MET A 528 -3.68 -0.66 0.50
N GLN A 529 -4.99 -0.78 0.29
CA GLN A 529 -5.82 -1.88 0.76
C GLN A 529 -6.27 -2.80 -0.38
N SER A 530 -6.51 -2.23 -1.56
CA SER A 530 -6.87 -2.96 -2.78
C SER A 530 -6.23 -2.31 -4.01
N LEU A 531 -5.95 -3.11 -5.03
CA LEU A 531 -5.39 -2.68 -6.31
C LEU A 531 -5.81 -3.70 -7.37
N GLU A 532 -6.40 -3.23 -8.48
CA GLU A 532 -6.75 -4.04 -9.65
C GLU A 532 -6.63 -3.21 -10.92
N ILE A 533 -6.18 -3.82 -12.02
CA ILE A 533 -6.13 -3.22 -13.35
C ILE A 533 -7.39 -3.62 -14.13
N GLY A 534 -8.12 -2.62 -14.63
CA GLY A 534 -9.28 -2.83 -15.50
C GLY A 534 -8.89 -3.17 -16.95
N GLU A 535 -9.85 -3.67 -17.73
CA GLU A 535 -9.67 -3.90 -19.17
C GLU A 535 -9.31 -2.60 -19.92
N ASP A 536 -9.71 -1.45 -19.38
CA ASP A 536 -9.36 -0.12 -19.87
C ASP A 536 -7.91 0.30 -19.56
N GLN A 537 -7.12 -0.59 -18.97
CA GLN A 537 -5.71 -0.38 -18.57
C GLN A 537 -5.54 0.74 -17.54
N LYS A 538 -6.55 1.04 -16.75
CA LYS A 538 -6.43 1.90 -15.58
C LYS A 538 -6.30 1.06 -14.31
N ILE A 539 -5.51 1.54 -13.39
CA ILE A 539 -5.31 0.93 -12.08
C ILE A 539 -6.26 1.59 -11.10
N TYR A 540 -7.15 0.79 -10.53
CA TYR A 540 -8.10 1.20 -9.51
C TYR A 540 -7.59 0.80 -8.14
N MET A 541 -7.60 1.72 -7.19
CA MET A 541 -6.92 1.52 -5.91
C MET A 541 -7.74 2.06 -4.75
N GLY A 542 -7.78 1.30 -3.65
CA GLY A 542 -8.40 1.70 -2.39
C GLY A 542 -7.38 1.86 -1.27
N GLY A 543 -7.50 2.93 -0.49
CA GLY A 543 -6.65 3.20 0.67
C GLY A 543 -7.23 2.64 1.98
N TYR A 544 -6.35 2.33 2.94
CA TYR A 544 -6.71 1.97 4.29
C TYR A 544 -7.47 3.11 4.98
N GLN A 545 -8.66 2.80 5.54
CA GLN A 545 -9.60 3.75 6.13
C GLN A 545 -10.26 4.75 5.16
N GLY A 546 -10.23 4.51 3.86
CA GLY A 546 -10.85 5.35 2.82
C GLY A 546 -9.84 5.85 1.80
N SER A 547 -10.31 6.48 0.78
CA SER A 547 -9.64 6.98 -0.43
C SER A 547 -9.78 6.06 -1.62
N PHE A 548 -9.93 6.69 -2.79
CA PHE A 548 -10.01 6.05 -4.09
C PHE A 548 -9.05 6.72 -5.06
N GLY A 549 -8.16 5.93 -5.65
CA GLY A 549 -7.19 6.36 -6.64
C GLY A 549 -7.40 5.67 -7.97
N VAL A 550 -7.22 6.40 -9.07
CA VAL A 550 -7.21 5.86 -10.43
C VAL A 550 -5.96 6.36 -11.13
N PHE A 551 -5.16 5.45 -11.63
CA PHE A 551 -3.94 5.73 -12.37
C PHE A 551 -4.07 5.17 -13.79
N ASP A 552 -3.76 5.97 -14.80
CA ASP A 552 -3.77 5.57 -16.21
C ASP A 552 -2.38 5.12 -16.64
N THR A 553 -2.24 3.85 -16.96
CA THR A 553 -0.96 3.26 -17.37
C THR A 553 -0.47 3.77 -18.72
N SER A 554 -1.37 4.25 -19.57
CA SER A 554 -1.02 4.73 -20.90
C SER A 554 -0.45 6.14 -20.90
N SER A 555 -0.96 7.02 -20.02
CA SER A 555 -0.47 8.40 -19.88
C SER A 555 0.50 8.59 -18.70
N ASP A 556 0.73 7.54 -17.90
CA ASP A 556 1.57 7.55 -16.70
C ASP A 556 1.17 8.62 -15.69
N LYS A 557 -0.16 8.76 -15.46
CA LYS A 557 -0.73 9.82 -14.62
C LYS A 557 -1.86 9.34 -13.73
N TYR A 558 -1.94 9.95 -12.56
CA TYR A 558 -3.15 9.86 -11.75
C TYR A 558 -4.28 10.67 -12.38
N LEU A 559 -5.39 10.00 -12.68
CA LEU A 559 -6.63 10.64 -13.12
C LEU A 559 -7.48 11.08 -11.93
N LEU A 560 -7.41 10.34 -10.81
CA LEU A 560 -8.21 10.54 -9.63
C LEU A 560 -7.42 10.19 -8.36
N ARG A 561 -7.57 11.00 -7.32
CA ARG A 561 -7.12 10.70 -5.94
C ARG A 561 -8.07 11.39 -4.98
N GLU A 562 -9.18 10.72 -4.68
CA GLU A 562 -10.27 11.25 -3.86
C GLU A 562 -10.29 10.62 -2.46
N ARG A 563 -10.89 11.31 -1.50
CA ARG A 563 -11.01 10.84 -0.10
C ARG A 563 -12.03 9.71 0.06
N ASP A 564 -13.05 9.73 -0.79
CA ASP A 564 -14.21 8.85 -0.79
C ASP A 564 -14.17 7.87 -1.99
N PRO A 565 -14.97 6.81 -2.01
CA PRO A 565 -15.81 6.34 -0.92
C PRO A 565 -14.96 5.69 0.21
N HIS A 566 -15.61 5.10 1.19
CA HIS A 566 -15.02 4.41 2.35
C HIS A 566 -13.80 3.51 2.02
N GLN A 567 -13.27 2.78 3.01
CA GLN A 567 -12.17 1.82 2.81
C GLN A 567 -12.58 0.72 1.83
N ILE A 568 -11.96 0.69 0.66
CA ILE A 568 -12.22 -0.30 -0.40
C ILE A 568 -11.38 -1.54 -0.12
N GLU A 569 -12.05 -2.67 0.14
CA GLU A 569 -11.42 -3.95 0.47
C GLU A 569 -11.16 -4.82 -0.75
N GLY A 570 -12.05 -4.78 -1.74
CA GLY A 570 -11.96 -5.50 -2.99
C GLY A 570 -12.56 -4.70 -4.14
N ILE A 571 -12.10 -4.99 -5.35
CA ILE A 571 -12.50 -4.33 -6.58
C ILE A 571 -12.87 -5.41 -7.60
N GLY A 572 -13.95 -5.20 -8.34
CA GLY A 572 -14.38 -6.09 -9.42
C GLY A 572 -14.89 -5.33 -10.63
N PHE A 573 -14.95 -6.01 -11.77
CA PHE A 573 -15.34 -5.41 -13.05
C PHE A 573 -16.48 -6.18 -13.67
N LEU A 574 -17.44 -5.47 -14.22
CA LEU A 574 -18.51 -6.06 -15.03
C LEU A 574 -19.06 -5.03 -16.02
N ASN A 575 -19.03 -5.36 -17.31
CA ASN A 575 -19.58 -4.54 -18.40
C ASN A 575 -19.05 -3.10 -18.47
N GLY A 576 -17.77 -2.90 -18.18
CA GLY A 576 -17.11 -1.58 -18.17
C GLY A 576 -17.32 -0.77 -16.88
N ASP A 577 -18.20 -1.19 -15.99
CA ASP A 577 -18.35 -0.59 -14.66
C ASP A 577 -17.38 -1.23 -13.64
N VAL A 578 -16.94 -0.43 -12.68
CA VAL A 578 -16.07 -0.85 -11.57
C VAL A 578 -16.90 -0.97 -10.30
N TYR A 579 -16.83 -2.11 -9.63
CA TYR A 579 -17.54 -2.38 -8.39
C TYR A 579 -16.58 -2.34 -7.21
N LEU A 580 -16.85 -1.45 -6.28
CA LEU A 580 -16.01 -1.18 -5.12
C LEU A 580 -16.67 -1.78 -3.87
N GLY A 581 -16.04 -2.79 -3.29
CA GLY A 581 -16.46 -3.41 -2.05
C GLY A 581 -15.89 -2.69 -0.84
N THR A 582 -16.73 -2.07 0.00
CA THR A 582 -16.24 -1.23 1.09
C THR A 582 -16.46 -1.83 2.48
N TYR A 583 -15.50 -1.58 3.37
CA TYR A 583 -15.55 -1.95 4.78
C TYR A 583 -16.62 -1.15 5.54
N GLY A 584 -17.28 -1.85 6.46
CA GLY A 584 -18.36 -1.35 7.30
C GLY A 584 -19.73 -1.61 6.66
N GLY A 585 -20.36 -2.78 7.01
CA GLY A 585 -21.65 -3.20 6.51
C GLY A 585 -21.61 -3.89 5.14
N ALA A 586 -20.43 -4.17 4.59
CA ALA A 586 -20.25 -4.88 3.31
C ALA A 586 -21.04 -4.22 2.15
N ARG A 587 -20.79 -2.95 1.90
CA ARG A 587 -21.46 -2.14 0.87
C ARG A 587 -20.76 -2.24 -0.47
N ILE A 588 -21.55 -2.26 -1.55
CA ILE A 588 -21.06 -2.29 -2.93
C ILE A 588 -21.41 -0.98 -3.62
N PHE A 589 -20.38 -0.25 -4.03
CA PHE A 589 -20.53 0.94 -4.85
C PHE A 589 -20.18 0.62 -6.30
N LYS A 590 -20.91 1.25 -7.24
CA LYS A 590 -20.65 1.16 -8.67
C LYS A 590 -20.07 2.48 -9.17
N TYR A 591 -18.91 2.42 -9.78
CA TYR A 591 -18.21 3.54 -10.41
C TYR A 591 -18.17 3.34 -11.92
N ASN A 592 -18.61 4.34 -12.67
CA ASN A 592 -18.50 4.38 -14.12
C ASN A 592 -17.28 5.25 -14.51
N PRO A 593 -16.23 4.67 -15.13
CA PRO A 593 -15.01 5.42 -15.46
C PRO A 593 -15.19 6.47 -16.57
N ASP A 594 -16.30 6.43 -17.31
CA ASP A 594 -16.61 7.40 -18.35
C ASP A 594 -17.31 8.67 -17.82
N LEU A 595 -17.72 8.65 -16.54
CA LEU A 595 -18.38 9.77 -15.89
C LEU A 595 -17.47 10.45 -14.88
N PRO A 596 -17.60 11.76 -14.66
CA PRO A 596 -16.86 12.44 -13.61
C PRO A 596 -17.13 11.84 -12.23
N PHE A 597 -16.10 11.80 -11.38
CA PHE A 597 -16.26 11.45 -9.99
C PHE A 597 -17.14 12.49 -9.28
N HIS A 598 -18.15 12.02 -8.58
CA HIS A 598 -19.01 12.84 -7.73
C HIS A 598 -19.55 11.97 -6.58
N PHE A 599 -19.33 12.38 -5.33
CA PHE A 599 -19.73 11.59 -4.18
C PHE A 599 -20.38 12.44 -3.09
N GLN A 600 -21.64 12.12 -2.77
CA GLN A 600 -22.42 12.73 -1.68
C GLN A 600 -22.95 11.65 -0.70
N GLY A 601 -22.16 10.59 -0.49
CA GLY A 601 -22.53 9.46 0.35
C GLY A 601 -23.04 8.24 -0.39
N GLY A 602 -22.92 8.21 -1.73
CA GLY A 602 -23.38 7.12 -2.58
C GLY A 602 -24.88 7.14 -2.90
N VAL A 603 -25.50 8.31 -2.84
CA VAL A 603 -26.92 8.48 -3.23
C VAL A 603 -27.11 8.29 -4.72
N SER A 604 -28.37 8.10 -5.14
CA SER A 604 -28.69 7.95 -6.58
C SER A 604 -28.22 9.17 -7.37
N GLY A 605 -27.46 8.90 -8.41
CA GLY A 605 -26.79 9.89 -9.27
C GLY A 605 -25.36 10.24 -8.88
N ASP A 606 -24.85 9.69 -7.79
CA ASP A 606 -23.42 9.74 -7.48
C ASP A 606 -22.61 8.83 -8.43
N ASN A 607 -21.32 9.13 -8.55
CA ASN A 607 -20.32 8.28 -9.20
C ASN A 607 -19.06 8.25 -8.36
N PRO A 608 -18.89 7.25 -7.47
CA PRO A 608 -19.63 5.97 -7.37
C PRO A 608 -20.98 6.06 -6.61
N GLU A 609 -21.95 5.26 -7.04
CA GLU A 609 -23.29 5.09 -6.45
C GLU A 609 -23.34 3.81 -5.60
N LEU A 610 -23.99 3.86 -4.43
CA LEU A 610 -24.28 2.67 -3.63
C LEU A 610 -25.36 1.84 -4.30
N VAL A 611 -25.00 0.67 -4.84
CA VAL A 611 -25.91 -0.21 -5.59
C VAL A 611 -26.41 -1.40 -4.77
N HIS A 612 -25.69 -1.78 -3.70
CA HIS A 612 -26.10 -2.89 -2.85
C HIS A 612 -25.47 -2.81 -1.45
N ASP A 613 -26.24 -3.18 -0.45
CA ASP A 613 -25.79 -3.40 0.93
C ASP A 613 -25.97 -4.89 1.22
N ILE A 614 -24.87 -5.63 1.37
CA ILE A 614 -24.90 -7.07 1.66
C ILE A 614 -25.43 -7.30 3.07
N GLY A 615 -25.09 -6.42 4.02
CA GLY A 615 -25.56 -6.43 5.40
C GLY A 615 -25.39 -7.78 6.11
N ASP A 616 -26.31 -8.10 7.02
CA ASP A 616 -26.47 -9.40 7.69
C ASP A 616 -25.18 -10.03 8.23
N ASP A 617 -24.51 -9.37 9.16
CA ASP A 617 -23.27 -9.85 9.78
C ASP A 617 -22.06 -9.93 8.82
N GLN A 618 -22.09 -9.25 7.66
CA GLN A 618 -20.95 -9.15 6.76
C GLN A 618 -20.32 -7.75 6.86
N SER A 619 -19.00 -7.70 6.76
CA SER A 619 -18.24 -6.46 6.96
C SER A 619 -17.42 -6.04 5.75
N ARG A 620 -16.81 -7.00 5.04
CA ARG A 620 -15.86 -6.72 3.96
C ARG A 620 -16.18 -7.54 2.72
N PRO A 621 -16.64 -6.92 1.63
CA PRO A 621 -16.61 -7.52 0.29
C PRO A 621 -15.15 -7.58 -0.17
N PHE A 622 -14.56 -8.77 -0.15
CA PHE A 622 -13.12 -8.92 -0.15
C PHE A 622 -12.53 -9.38 -1.48
N THR A 623 -13.18 -10.35 -2.14
CA THR A 623 -12.73 -10.94 -3.39
C THR A 623 -13.84 -10.91 -4.42
N PHE A 624 -13.49 -10.66 -5.68
CA PHE A 624 -14.40 -10.50 -6.79
C PHE A 624 -13.98 -11.38 -7.97
N THR A 625 -14.96 -11.90 -8.69
CA THR A 625 -14.77 -12.50 -10.02
C THR A 625 -16.03 -12.29 -10.85
N SER A 626 -15.92 -12.32 -12.17
CA SER A 626 -17.04 -12.16 -13.08
C SER A 626 -17.09 -13.26 -14.14
N GLY A 627 -18.28 -13.59 -14.62
CA GLY A 627 -18.52 -14.56 -15.67
C GLY A 627 -20.02 -14.67 -15.96
N ASP A 628 -20.43 -15.09 -17.17
CA ASP A 628 -21.83 -15.23 -17.59
C ASP A 628 -22.68 -13.96 -17.32
N ASN A 629 -22.10 -12.78 -17.53
CA ASN A 629 -22.73 -11.50 -17.23
C ASN A 629 -23.19 -11.35 -15.76
N LYS A 630 -22.45 -11.97 -14.84
CA LYS A 630 -22.65 -11.92 -13.40
C LYS A 630 -21.37 -11.50 -12.68
N LEU A 631 -21.54 -10.84 -11.55
CA LEU A 631 -20.46 -10.53 -10.61
C LEU A 631 -20.61 -11.39 -9.36
N PHE A 632 -19.53 -12.02 -8.92
CA PHE A 632 -19.48 -12.85 -7.74
C PHE A 632 -18.58 -12.21 -6.71
N ILE A 633 -19.03 -12.12 -5.46
CA ILE A 633 -18.37 -11.38 -4.39
C ILE A 633 -18.28 -12.27 -3.16
N GLY A 634 -17.05 -12.53 -2.70
CA GLY A 634 -16.77 -13.22 -1.45
C GLY A 634 -16.58 -12.23 -0.30
N THR A 635 -17.10 -12.56 0.89
CA THR A 635 -17.09 -11.63 2.02
C THR A 635 -16.41 -12.21 3.25
N ILE A 636 -15.97 -11.29 4.14
CA ILE A 636 -15.56 -11.56 5.51
C ILE A 636 -16.68 -11.08 6.43
N SER A 637 -17.02 -11.91 7.43
CA SER A 637 -18.03 -11.61 8.44
C SER A 637 -17.65 -10.43 9.34
N ASP A 638 -18.64 -9.85 10.01
CA ASP A 638 -18.46 -8.74 10.93
C ASP A 638 -17.78 -9.17 12.24
N TYR A 639 -17.41 -8.21 13.06
CA TYR A 639 -16.72 -8.42 14.34
C TYR A 639 -17.52 -9.35 15.26
N GLY A 640 -16.82 -10.30 15.89
CA GLY A 640 -17.44 -11.31 16.74
C GLY A 640 -18.29 -12.34 15.99
N ARG A 641 -18.21 -12.42 14.65
CA ARG A 641 -18.98 -13.33 13.81
C ARG A 641 -18.06 -14.23 12.98
N LEU A 642 -18.58 -15.41 12.64
CA LEU A 642 -17.98 -16.38 11.73
C LEU A 642 -18.90 -16.60 10.52
N GLY A 643 -18.32 -17.02 9.39
CA GLY A 643 -19.06 -17.39 8.18
C GLY A 643 -19.23 -16.22 7.21
N GLY A 644 -18.43 -16.24 6.14
CA GLY A 644 -18.57 -15.33 5.00
C GLY A 644 -19.69 -15.74 4.06
N ALA A 645 -19.99 -14.90 3.09
CA ALA A 645 -21.02 -15.12 2.09
C ALA A 645 -20.44 -15.10 0.68
N LEU A 646 -21.17 -15.75 -0.26
CA LEU A 646 -21.08 -15.53 -1.69
C LEU A 646 -22.26 -14.68 -2.13
N THR A 647 -22.01 -13.45 -2.56
CA THR A 647 -23.03 -12.56 -3.12
C THR A 647 -22.91 -12.52 -4.64
N ILE A 648 -24.01 -12.61 -5.34
CA ILE A 648 -24.10 -12.70 -6.79
C ILE A 648 -24.97 -11.58 -7.31
N TYR A 649 -24.42 -10.78 -8.21
CA TYR A 649 -25.18 -9.83 -9.02
C TYR A 649 -25.36 -10.37 -10.43
N ASP A 650 -26.59 -10.48 -10.90
CA ASP A 650 -26.93 -10.88 -12.26
C ASP A 650 -27.34 -9.64 -13.07
N ALA A 651 -26.46 -9.21 -13.97
CA ALA A 651 -26.70 -8.01 -14.78
C ALA A 651 -27.82 -8.17 -15.81
N ASN A 652 -28.16 -9.42 -16.23
CA ASN A 652 -29.28 -9.66 -17.14
C ASN A 652 -30.63 -9.38 -16.49
N THR A 653 -30.72 -9.65 -15.18
CA THR A 653 -32.00 -9.52 -14.42
C THR A 653 -31.97 -8.34 -13.45
N ASN A 654 -30.82 -7.70 -13.28
CA ASN A 654 -30.54 -6.64 -12.27
C ASN A 654 -30.93 -7.09 -10.85
N LYS A 655 -30.55 -8.31 -10.48
CA LYS A 655 -30.88 -8.89 -9.17
C LYS A 655 -29.65 -9.30 -8.40
N TRP A 656 -29.75 -9.14 -7.10
CA TRP A 656 -28.75 -9.59 -6.11
C TRP A 656 -29.26 -10.83 -5.38
N ASN A 657 -28.35 -11.77 -5.12
CA ASN A 657 -28.59 -12.96 -4.29
C ASN A 657 -27.38 -13.21 -3.41
N THR A 658 -27.60 -13.52 -2.14
CA THR A 658 -26.52 -13.79 -1.18
C THR A 658 -26.70 -15.15 -0.53
N ILE A 659 -25.69 -15.99 -0.65
CA ILE A 659 -25.58 -17.32 -0.02
C ILE A 659 -24.67 -17.18 1.19
N ARG A 660 -25.29 -17.19 2.37
CA ARG A 660 -24.56 -16.99 3.63
C ARG A 660 -23.91 -18.28 4.12
N ASN A 661 -22.75 -18.10 4.77
CA ASN A 661 -22.04 -19.23 5.38
C ASN A 661 -21.83 -20.39 4.40
N ILE A 662 -21.53 -20.04 3.13
CA ILE A 662 -21.37 -21.04 2.05
C ILE A 662 -20.32 -22.11 2.38
N ILE A 663 -19.27 -21.72 3.08
CA ILE A 663 -18.39 -22.63 3.83
C ILE A 663 -18.64 -22.36 5.31
N LYS A 664 -19.04 -23.39 6.03
CA LYS A 664 -19.42 -23.29 7.44
C LYS A 664 -18.32 -22.59 8.26
N ASN A 665 -18.70 -21.47 8.89
CA ASN A 665 -17.87 -20.67 9.80
C ASN A 665 -16.53 -20.17 9.22
N GLN A 666 -16.42 -20.04 7.90
CA GLN A 666 -15.22 -19.59 7.22
C GLN A 666 -15.53 -18.39 6.33
N SER A 667 -14.61 -17.43 6.25
CA SER A 667 -14.72 -16.28 5.37
C SER A 667 -14.20 -16.61 3.98
N ILE A 668 -14.76 -15.97 2.94
CA ILE A 668 -14.39 -16.21 1.54
C ILE A 668 -13.37 -15.16 1.10
N ILE A 669 -12.19 -15.62 0.66
CA ILE A 669 -11.05 -14.75 0.37
C ILE A 669 -10.41 -14.96 -1.01
N GLY A 670 -10.91 -15.88 -1.79
CA GLY A 670 -10.49 -16.11 -3.18
C GLY A 670 -11.64 -16.64 -4.01
N LEU A 671 -11.77 -16.15 -5.24
CA LEU A 671 -12.78 -16.58 -6.21
C LEU A 671 -12.15 -16.72 -7.60
N ALA A 672 -12.54 -17.75 -8.35
CA ALA A 672 -12.22 -17.89 -9.77
C ALA A 672 -13.44 -18.43 -10.50
N TYR A 673 -13.77 -17.81 -11.63
CA TYR A 673 -14.82 -18.31 -12.54
C TYR A 673 -14.20 -19.12 -13.66
N HIS A 674 -14.72 -20.33 -13.89
CA HIS A 674 -14.29 -21.22 -14.96
C HIS A 674 -15.49 -22.01 -15.52
N ASP A 675 -15.78 -21.84 -16.78
CA ASP A 675 -16.79 -22.61 -17.54
C ASP A 675 -18.12 -22.85 -16.79
N GLY A 676 -18.78 -21.76 -16.36
CA GLY A 676 -20.06 -21.84 -15.66
C GLY A 676 -19.98 -22.24 -14.18
N THR A 677 -18.77 -22.41 -13.64
CA THR A 677 -18.54 -22.74 -12.23
C THR A 677 -17.71 -21.70 -11.53
N VAL A 678 -18.11 -21.28 -10.33
CA VAL A 678 -17.29 -20.44 -9.45
C VAL A 678 -16.62 -21.31 -8.40
N PHE A 679 -15.28 -21.28 -8.39
CA PHE A 679 -14.48 -21.88 -7.33
C PHE A 679 -14.15 -20.84 -6.28
N GLY A 680 -14.29 -21.19 -5.00
CA GLY A 680 -13.98 -20.27 -3.91
C GLY A 680 -13.06 -20.88 -2.87
N GLY A 681 -12.13 -20.08 -2.37
CA GLY A 681 -11.24 -20.41 -1.27
C GLY A 681 -11.57 -19.61 -0.01
N SER A 682 -11.18 -20.15 1.14
CA SER A 682 -11.54 -19.61 2.44
C SER A 682 -10.38 -19.39 3.39
N THR A 683 -10.66 -18.63 4.45
CA THR A 683 -9.85 -18.58 5.68
C THR A 683 -10.66 -19.04 6.87
N LEU A 684 -10.00 -19.65 7.85
CA LEU A 684 -10.60 -19.99 9.15
C LEU A 684 -11.04 -18.76 9.95
N ALA A 685 -10.42 -17.61 9.68
CA ALA A 685 -10.70 -16.38 10.40
C ALA A 685 -12.05 -15.78 9.99
N GLY A 686 -12.83 -15.39 10.98
CA GLY A 686 -14.00 -14.52 10.83
C GLY A 686 -13.66 -13.06 11.04
N GLY A 687 -14.61 -12.29 11.50
CA GLY A 687 -14.39 -10.94 12.01
C GLY A 687 -13.47 -10.93 13.23
N LEU A 688 -12.95 -9.75 13.58
CA LEU A 688 -12.09 -9.64 14.77
C LEU A 688 -12.87 -9.97 16.05
N GLY A 689 -12.16 -10.51 17.05
CA GLY A 689 -12.72 -10.78 18.36
C GLY A 689 -13.45 -12.13 18.50
N ILE A 690 -13.30 -13.03 17.53
CA ILE A 690 -13.80 -14.40 17.59
C ILE A 690 -12.75 -15.40 17.14
N ASP A 691 -12.62 -16.50 17.83
CA ASP A 691 -11.71 -17.59 17.47
C ASP A 691 -12.32 -18.51 16.41
N PRO A 692 -11.51 -19.02 15.46
CA PRO A 692 -11.95 -20.02 14.50
C PRO A 692 -12.48 -21.29 15.17
N THR A 693 -13.55 -21.87 14.62
CA THR A 693 -14.16 -23.12 15.12
C THR A 693 -13.87 -24.35 14.24
N GLU A 694 -13.52 -24.10 12.98
CA GLU A 694 -13.24 -25.19 12.02
C GLU A 694 -11.74 -25.53 12.00
N PRO A 695 -11.39 -26.80 11.78
CA PRO A 695 -10.00 -27.27 11.90
C PRO A 695 -9.15 -26.94 10.68
N LYS A 696 -9.76 -26.78 9.50
CA LYS A 696 -9.07 -26.56 8.20
C LYS A 696 -9.88 -25.61 7.33
N ALA A 697 -9.19 -24.77 6.57
CA ALA A 697 -9.79 -24.02 5.48
C ALA A 697 -10.22 -24.97 4.34
N LYS A 698 -11.31 -24.62 3.67
CA LYS A 698 -11.94 -25.41 2.61
C LYS A 698 -12.08 -24.61 1.33
N MET A 699 -12.40 -25.29 0.26
CA MET A 699 -12.87 -24.72 -0.98
C MET A 699 -14.35 -25.08 -1.19
N PHE A 700 -15.00 -24.30 -2.07
CA PHE A 700 -16.31 -24.63 -2.62
C PHE A 700 -16.30 -24.51 -4.15
N GLU A 701 -17.24 -25.16 -4.78
CA GLU A 701 -17.66 -24.89 -6.14
C GLU A 701 -19.13 -24.50 -6.14
N TYR A 702 -19.49 -23.59 -7.01
CA TYR A 702 -20.86 -23.12 -7.23
C TYR A 702 -21.18 -23.15 -8.73
N ASP A 703 -22.15 -23.94 -9.11
CA ASP A 703 -22.66 -24.06 -10.48
C ASP A 703 -23.60 -22.89 -10.77
N VAL A 704 -23.25 -22.09 -11.74
CA VAL A 704 -23.93 -20.81 -12.03
C VAL A 704 -25.30 -21.01 -12.66
N GLU A 705 -25.52 -22.10 -13.41
CA GLU A 705 -26.79 -22.43 -14.06
C GLU A 705 -27.80 -22.98 -13.05
N THR A 706 -27.37 -23.93 -12.24
CA THR A 706 -28.26 -24.65 -11.32
C THR A 706 -28.37 -24.02 -9.93
N GLY A 707 -27.41 -23.15 -9.55
CA GLY A 707 -27.31 -22.56 -8.21
C GLY A 707 -26.87 -23.55 -7.13
N LYS A 708 -26.46 -24.75 -7.49
CA LYS A 708 -25.96 -25.75 -6.54
C LYS A 708 -24.51 -25.45 -6.14
N HIS A 709 -24.19 -25.73 -4.90
CA HIS A 709 -22.82 -25.61 -4.42
C HIS A 709 -22.43 -26.81 -3.56
N GLU A 710 -21.14 -27.09 -3.53
CA GLU A 710 -20.53 -28.15 -2.72
C GLU A 710 -19.22 -27.64 -2.12
N THR A 711 -18.92 -28.05 -0.89
CA THR A 711 -17.65 -27.73 -0.20
C THR A 711 -16.77 -28.96 -0.11
N PHE A 712 -15.46 -28.78 -0.27
CA PHE A 712 -14.47 -29.84 -0.25
C PHE A 712 -13.17 -29.43 0.43
N ASP A 713 -12.39 -30.41 0.87
CA ASP A 713 -11.07 -30.20 1.46
C ASP A 713 -10.02 -30.14 0.34
N LEU A 714 -9.11 -29.15 0.45
CA LEU A 714 -7.93 -29.06 -0.42
C LEU A 714 -6.83 -29.96 0.16
N HIS A 715 -6.36 -30.92 -0.65
CA HIS A 715 -5.22 -31.76 -0.33
C HIS A 715 -4.01 -31.33 -1.17
N VAL A 716 -3.01 -30.73 -0.52
CA VAL A 716 -1.81 -30.23 -1.16
C VAL A 716 -0.56 -30.63 -0.39
N ASP A 717 0.46 -31.10 -1.11
CA ASP A 717 1.73 -31.48 -0.51
C ASP A 717 2.38 -30.30 0.22
N GLY A 718 2.91 -30.56 1.42
CA GLY A 718 3.51 -29.54 2.27
C GLY A 718 2.53 -28.81 3.21
N LEU A 719 1.21 -29.11 3.18
CA LEU A 719 0.23 -28.58 4.10
C LEU A 719 -0.65 -29.68 4.69
N ALA A 720 -0.45 -30.00 5.95
CA ALA A 720 -1.33 -30.92 6.70
C ALA A 720 -2.61 -30.24 7.17
N LYS A 721 -2.51 -28.95 7.48
CA LYS A 721 -3.60 -28.14 8.01
C LYS A 721 -3.63 -26.77 7.31
N PRO A 722 -4.31 -26.64 6.17
CA PRO A 722 -4.56 -25.34 5.57
C PRO A 722 -5.36 -24.44 6.52
N GLU A 723 -4.92 -23.23 6.75
CA GLU A 723 -5.64 -22.22 7.53
C GLU A 723 -6.21 -21.12 6.64
N MET A 724 -5.63 -20.97 5.43
CA MET A 724 -6.06 -20.02 4.42
C MET A 724 -5.82 -20.62 3.05
N ILE A 725 -6.82 -20.55 2.18
CA ILE A 725 -6.73 -20.81 0.74
C ILE A 725 -7.07 -19.48 0.09
N GLY A 726 -6.02 -18.80 -0.39
CA GLY A 726 -6.11 -17.41 -0.79
C GLY A 726 -6.64 -17.21 -2.19
N GLU A 727 -6.19 -16.15 -2.85
CA GLU A 727 -6.66 -15.80 -4.18
C GLU A 727 -6.54 -16.97 -5.16
N LEU A 728 -7.59 -17.13 -5.95
CA LEU A 728 -7.67 -18.14 -6.98
C LEU A 728 -7.66 -17.50 -8.37
N SER A 729 -7.09 -18.18 -9.34
CA SER A 729 -7.08 -17.75 -10.74
C SER A 729 -7.16 -18.95 -11.66
N VAL A 730 -7.76 -18.78 -12.83
CA VAL A 730 -7.70 -19.78 -13.90
C VAL A 730 -6.38 -19.60 -14.64
N GLY A 731 -5.56 -20.64 -14.67
CA GLY A 731 -4.31 -20.62 -15.42
C GLY A 731 -4.51 -20.78 -16.94
N PRO A 732 -3.48 -20.48 -17.75
CA PRO A 732 -3.51 -20.72 -19.19
C PRO A 732 -3.73 -22.18 -19.57
N ASP A 733 -3.49 -23.09 -18.62
CA ASP A 733 -3.69 -24.54 -18.75
C ASP A 733 -5.12 -25.00 -18.40
N GLY A 734 -6.03 -24.06 -18.08
CA GLY A 734 -7.41 -24.33 -17.68
C GLY A 734 -7.58 -24.89 -16.25
N ASN A 735 -6.49 -24.98 -15.48
CA ASN A 735 -6.56 -25.39 -14.08
C ASN A 735 -6.80 -24.22 -13.14
N ILE A 736 -7.31 -24.51 -11.95
CA ILE A 736 -7.48 -23.53 -10.88
C ILE A 736 -6.18 -23.42 -10.10
N TRP A 737 -5.52 -22.30 -10.20
CA TRP A 737 -4.32 -21.98 -9.46
C TRP A 737 -4.63 -21.18 -8.21
N GLY A 738 -3.89 -21.41 -7.13
CA GLY A 738 -4.09 -20.72 -5.87
C GLY A 738 -2.87 -20.75 -4.97
N VAL A 739 -2.93 -19.97 -3.89
CA VAL A 739 -1.96 -19.99 -2.80
C VAL A 739 -2.63 -20.48 -1.54
N ALA A 740 -2.09 -21.50 -0.91
CA ALA A 740 -2.53 -21.99 0.39
C ALA A 740 -1.45 -21.76 1.45
N TRP A 741 -1.90 -21.42 2.65
CA TRP A 741 -1.05 -21.18 3.81
C TRP A 741 -1.59 -21.94 5.03
N GLY A 742 -0.70 -22.49 5.82
CA GLY A 742 -1.08 -23.24 7.00
C GLY A 742 0.08 -24.02 7.61
N LEU A 743 -0.22 -25.06 8.38
CA LEU A 743 0.78 -25.88 9.06
C LEU A 743 1.12 -27.12 8.23
N ASP A 744 2.40 -27.42 8.13
CA ASP A 744 2.90 -28.71 7.62
C ASP A 744 2.74 -29.82 8.67
N GLU A 745 3.13 -31.07 8.33
CA GLU A 745 3.07 -32.21 9.25
C GLU A 745 3.94 -32.02 10.52
N GLY A 746 4.98 -31.20 10.43
CA GLY A 746 5.87 -30.85 11.54
C GLY A 746 5.36 -29.72 12.43
N GLY A 747 4.21 -29.12 12.08
CA GLY A 747 3.64 -27.98 12.79
C GLY A 747 4.30 -26.62 12.47
N SER A 748 5.11 -26.55 11.41
CA SER A 748 5.69 -25.31 10.92
C SER A 748 4.77 -24.67 9.88
N PHE A 749 4.74 -23.34 9.86
CA PHE A 749 4.01 -22.58 8.84
C PHE A 749 4.65 -22.75 7.46
N ASN A 750 3.80 -22.91 6.47
CA ASN A 750 4.21 -23.12 5.10
C ASN A 750 3.27 -22.37 4.14
N THR A 751 3.82 -21.89 3.03
CA THR A 751 3.08 -21.26 1.94
C THR A 751 3.33 -22.05 0.66
N VAL A 752 2.26 -22.55 0.06
CA VAL A 752 2.30 -23.42 -1.12
C VAL A 752 1.47 -22.81 -2.24
N VAL A 753 2.06 -22.71 -3.43
CA VAL A 753 1.31 -22.46 -4.68
C VAL A 753 0.90 -23.81 -5.25
N PHE A 754 -0.34 -23.91 -5.70
CA PHE A 754 -0.90 -25.14 -6.24
C PHE A 754 -1.69 -24.91 -7.52
N ALA A 755 -1.79 -25.96 -8.34
CA ALA A 755 -2.73 -26.07 -9.45
C ALA A 755 -3.67 -27.24 -9.21
N MET A 756 -4.96 -27.01 -9.30
CA MET A 756 -6.02 -28.01 -9.13
C MET A 756 -6.78 -28.19 -10.43
N ASN A 757 -6.97 -29.43 -10.84
CA ASN A 757 -7.85 -29.74 -11.96
C ASN A 757 -9.31 -29.52 -11.57
N PRO A 758 -10.08 -28.67 -12.29
CA PRO A 758 -11.43 -28.30 -11.92
C PRO A 758 -12.43 -29.45 -11.98
N GLU A 759 -12.25 -30.44 -12.89
CA GLU A 759 -13.20 -31.53 -13.09
C GLU A 759 -13.18 -32.55 -11.94
N ASN A 760 -12.00 -32.84 -11.38
CA ASN A 760 -11.85 -33.87 -10.37
C ASN A 760 -11.33 -33.38 -9.02
N ARG A 761 -11.12 -32.05 -8.87
CA ARG A 761 -10.66 -31.36 -7.64
C ARG A 761 -9.30 -31.85 -7.12
N LYS A 762 -8.48 -32.50 -7.97
CA LYS A 762 -7.15 -32.98 -7.57
C LYS A 762 -6.10 -31.91 -7.81
N VAL A 763 -5.25 -31.68 -6.82
CA VAL A 763 -4.03 -30.92 -7.00
C VAL A 763 -3.09 -31.71 -7.90
N ILE A 764 -2.69 -31.13 -9.01
CA ILE A 764 -1.85 -31.76 -10.05
C ILE A 764 -0.41 -31.24 -10.01
N LYS A 765 -0.20 -30.02 -9.51
CA LYS A 765 1.11 -29.41 -9.30
C LYS A 765 1.08 -28.61 -8.00
N SER A 766 2.19 -28.59 -7.29
CA SER A 766 2.38 -27.70 -6.15
C SER A 766 3.85 -27.39 -5.92
N THR A 767 4.14 -26.22 -5.36
CA THR A 767 5.48 -25.86 -4.91
C THR A 767 5.43 -25.13 -3.59
N GLN A 768 6.34 -25.49 -2.70
CA GLN A 768 6.52 -24.79 -1.43
C GLN A 768 7.40 -23.56 -1.67
N LEU A 769 6.80 -22.35 -1.56
CA LEU A 769 7.55 -21.11 -1.75
C LEU A 769 8.34 -20.71 -0.52
N LEU A 770 7.69 -20.71 0.64
CA LEU A 770 8.24 -20.15 1.88
C LEU A 770 7.92 -21.04 3.07
N LYS A 771 8.93 -21.35 3.88
CA LYS A 771 8.80 -22.11 5.10
C LYS A 771 9.06 -21.24 6.32
N GLY A 772 8.20 -21.34 7.34
CA GLY A 772 8.34 -20.60 8.60
C GLY A 772 8.01 -19.11 8.51
N VAL A 773 7.53 -18.62 7.38
CA VAL A 773 7.21 -17.21 7.17
C VAL A 773 5.76 -16.92 7.55
N ASN A 774 5.56 -15.90 8.39
CA ASN A 774 4.23 -15.44 8.75
C ASN A 774 3.55 -14.77 7.53
N ARG A 775 2.29 -15.10 7.28
CA ARG A 775 1.45 -14.49 6.23
C ARG A 775 1.20 -13.00 6.41
N GLY A 776 1.35 -12.47 7.63
CA GLY A 776 1.13 -11.07 7.96
C GLY A 776 -0.33 -10.65 8.18
N SER A 777 -1.31 -11.33 7.62
CA SER A 777 -2.75 -11.07 7.81
C SER A 777 -3.54 -12.38 7.86
N GLN A 778 -4.63 -12.37 8.62
CA GLN A 778 -5.54 -13.52 8.70
C GLN A 778 -6.59 -13.57 7.59
N TRP A 779 -6.74 -12.50 6.82
CA TRP A 779 -7.73 -12.40 5.74
C TRP A 779 -7.10 -12.19 4.38
N ARG A 780 -6.03 -11.39 4.31
CA ARG A 780 -5.49 -10.94 3.04
C ARG A 780 -4.76 -12.07 2.35
N PRO A 781 -5.31 -12.56 1.22
CA PRO A 781 -4.67 -13.59 0.42
C PRO A 781 -3.43 -13.03 -0.26
N PHE A 782 -2.71 -13.92 -0.90
CA PHE A 782 -1.60 -13.58 -1.75
C PHE A 782 -2.10 -13.45 -3.18
N PHE A 783 -1.68 -12.42 -3.91
CA PHE A 783 -2.09 -12.20 -5.28
C PHE A 783 -1.53 -13.26 -6.22
N ILE A 784 -2.31 -13.65 -7.22
CA ILE A 784 -1.92 -14.48 -8.35
C ILE A 784 -2.29 -13.74 -9.62
N ARG A 785 -1.30 -13.52 -10.50
CA ARG A 785 -1.48 -12.91 -11.82
C ARG A 785 -0.69 -13.67 -12.87
N TRP A 786 -1.11 -13.55 -14.12
CA TRP A 786 -0.50 -14.20 -15.26
C TRP A 786 -0.03 -13.15 -16.26
N ASP A 787 1.15 -13.35 -16.82
CA ASP A 787 1.54 -12.60 -18.00
C ASP A 787 1.09 -13.30 -19.30
N GLN A 788 1.29 -12.64 -20.43
CA GLN A 788 0.92 -13.16 -21.74
C GLN A 788 1.75 -14.38 -22.17
N GLN A 789 2.90 -14.63 -21.56
CA GLN A 789 3.74 -15.80 -21.81
C GLN A 789 3.32 -17.01 -20.96
N GLY A 790 2.39 -16.83 -20.03
CA GLY A 790 1.90 -17.86 -19.13
C GLY A 790 2.73 -18.07 -17.88
N TYR A 791 3.59 -17.13 -17.49
CA TYR A 791 4.25 -17.14 -16.20
C TYR A 791 3.29 -16.67 -15.09
N LEU A 792 3.43 -17.28 -13.93
CA LEU A 792 2.64 -16.97 -12.74
C LEU A 792 3.41 -15.98 -11.85
N TYR A 793 2.75 -14.93 -11.43
CA TYR A 793 3.28 -13.95 -10.46
C TYR A 793 2.49 -14.01 -9.16
N THR A 794 3.17 -13.85 -8.03
CA THR A 794 2.53 -13.85 -6.71
C THR A 794 3.23 -12.93 -5.73
N THR A 795 2.48 -12.46 -4.73
CA THR A 795 3.02 -11.73 -3.57
C THR A 795 3.08 -12.62 -2.32
N ALA A 796 3.13 -13.93 -2.47
CA ALA A 796 3.22 -14.88 -1.37
C ALA A 796 4.37 -14.54 -0.42
N GLY A 797 4.09 -14.49 0.89
CA GLY A 797 5.04 -14.05 1.91
C GLY A 797 5.45 -12.59 1.80
N ARG A 798 4.67 -11.76 1.09
CA ARG A 798 4.98 -10.36 0.75
C ARG A 798 6.24 -10.21 -0.10
N GLN A 799 6.52 -11.18 -0.93
CA GLN A 799 7.63 -11.15 -1.88
C GLN A 799 7.09 -11.26 -3.30
N LEU A 800 7.37 -10.25 -4.13
CA LEU A 800 7.01 -10.31 -5.55
C LEU A 800 7.86 -11.38 -6.24
N THR A 801 7.23 -12.48 -6.61
CA THR A 801 7.88 -13.69 -7.13
C THR A 801 7.23 -14.11 -8.43
N VAL A 802 8.03 -14.41 -9.45
CA VAL A 802 7.59 -15.08 -10.68
C VAL A 802 7.85 -16.57 -10.58
N ILE A 803 6.93 -17.38 -11.12
CA ILE A 803 6.97 -18.84 -11.12
C ILE A 803 6.72 -19.33 -12.53
N ASP A 804 7.54 -20.26 -12.99
CA ASP A 804 7.29 -21.02 -14.20
C ASP A 804 6.30 -22.15 -13.85
N PRO A 805 5.08 -22.14 -14.42
CA PRO A 805 4.05 -23.11 -14.06
C PRO A 805 4.35 -24.54 -14.55
N GLU A 806 5.29 -24.73 -15.49
CA GLU A 806 5.68 -26.05 -15.96
C GLU A 806 6.70 -26.70 -15.04
N THR A 807 7.74 -25.96 -14.69
CA THR A 807 8.86 -26.45 -13.87
C THR A 807 8.69 -26.18 -12.38
N MET A 808 7.74 -25.33 -12.00
CA MET A 808 7.51 -24.81 -10.64
C MET A 808 8.72 -24.10 -10.03
N LYS A 809 9.69 -23.69 -10.86
CA LYS A 809 10.82 -22.88 -10.45
C LYS A 809 10.38 -21.44 -10.26
N SER A 810 11.03 -20.73 -9.35
CA SER A 810 10.65 -19.36 -9.00
C SER A 810 11.83 -18.43 -8.89
N LYS A 811 11.55 -17.14 -9.04
CA LYS A 811 12.52 -16.05 -8.86
C LYS A 811 11.83 -14.86 -8.19
N GLN A 812 12.44 -14.32 -7.12
CA GLN A 812 12.04 -13.03 -6.56
C GLN A 812 12.51 -11.90 -7.47
N LEU A 813 11.62 -10.95 -7.78
CA LEU A 813 11.87 -9.89 -8.77
C LEU A 813 12.40 -8.59 -8.14
N VAL A 814 11.89 -8.21 -6.97
CA VAL A 814 12.29 -6.97 -6.29
C VAL A 814 12.63 -7.24 -4.83
N PRO A 815 13.59 -6.54 -4.24
CA PRO A 815 13.85 -6.61 -2.81
C PRO A 815 12.72 -5.92 -2.02
N GLY A 816 12.56 -6.29 -0.75
CA GLY A 816 11.61 -5.66 0.15
C GLY A 816 10.22 -6.26 0.14
N THR A 817 9.30 -5.58 0.81
CA THR A 817 7.92 -6.05 1.01
C THR A 817 7.01 -5.50 -0.07
N VAL A 818 6.30 -6.38 -0.75
CA VAL A 818 5.26 -6.04 -1.74
C VAL A 818 3.92 -6.56 -1.21
N ASN A 819 2.93 -5.69 -1.10
CA ASN A 819 1.62 -6.05 -0.55
C ASN A 819 0.61 -6.43 -1.64
N LEU A 820 0.45 -5.58 -2.64
CA LEU A 820 -0.51 -5.72 -3.73
C LEU A 820 0.24 -5.64 -5.05
N MET A 821 -0.26 -6.31 -6.07
CA MET A 821 0.31 -6.24 -7.42
C MET A 821 -0.74 -6.56 -8.48
N ASP A 822 -0.54 -6.02 -9.66
CA ASP A 822 -1.22 -6.44 -10.88
C ASP A 822 -0.31 -6.22 -12.09
N ILE A 823 -0.70 -6.74 -13.26
CA ILE A 823 0.09 -6.74 -14.49
C ILE A 823 -0.73 -6.13 -15.62
N ASP A 824 -0.17 -5.14 -16.34
CA ASP A 824 -0.82 -4.57 -17.50
C ASP A 824 -0.66 -5.46 -18.76
N LYS A 825 -1.32 -5.04 -19.86
CA LYS A 825 -1.25 -5.76 -21.14
C LYS A 825 0.15 -5.82 -21.78
N GLU A 826 1.07 -4.95 -21.36
CA GLU A 826 2.45 -4.94 -21.82
C GLU A 826 3.36 -5.85 -20.99
N GLY A 827 2.86 -6.31 -19.85
CA GLY A 827 3.60 -7.14 -18.89
C GLY A 827 4.34 -6.32 -17.82
N ASN A 828 4.13 -4.99 -17.76
CA ASN A 828 4.65 -4.18 -16.67
C ASN A 828 3.91 -4.56 -15.39
N ILE A 829 4.67 -4.69 -14.28
CA ILE A 829 4.11 -5.03 -12.99
C ILE A 829 3.91 -3.75 -12.18
N TYR A 830 2.68 -3.47 -11.78
CA TYR A 830 2.37 -2.42 -10.82
C TYR A 830 2.19 -3.03 -9.45
N TYR A 831 2.85 -2.45 -8.46
CA TYR A 831 2.83 -3.00 -7.11
C TYR A 831 2.90 -1.89 -6.05
N THR A 832 2.45 -2.23 -4.85
CA THR A 832 2.50 -1.29 -3.72
C THR A 832 3.57 -1.69 -2.71
N ALA A 833 4.38 -0.71 -2.35
CA ALA A 833 5.28 -0.80 -1.21
C ALA A 833 5.13 0.47 -0.37
N ASP A 834 5.03 0.31 0.94
CA ASP A 834 4.68 1.40 1.86
C ASP A 834 3.37 2.09 1.43
N HIS A 835 3.41 3.38 1.09
CA HIS A 835 2.25 4.17 0.65
C HIS A 835 2.26 4.43 -0.87
N ASN A 836 3.27 3.97 -1.59
CA ASN A 836 3.51 4.33 -2.97
C ASN A 836 3.11 3.23 -3.95
N LEU A 837 2.68 3.66 -5.13
CA LEU A 837 2.58 2.84 -6.30
C LEU A 837 3.93 2.81 -7.01
N TYR A 838 4.40 1.62 -7.33
CA TYR A 838 5.60 1.39 -8.12
C TYR A 838 5.25 0.64 -9.39
N GLN A 839 5.96 0.93 -10.46
CA GLN A 839 5.95 0.18 -11.70
C GLN A 839 7.30 -0.53 -11.85
N LEU A 840 7.28 -1.81 -12.17
CA LEU A 840 8.43 -2.56 -12.63
C LEU A 840 8.27 -2.77 -14.14
N PRO A 841 8.89 -1.90 -14.97
CA PRO A 841 8.67 -1.89 -16.42
C PRO A 841 9.41 -3.04 -17.09
N VAL A 842 8.80 -3.65 -18.11
CA VAL A 842 9.49 -4.58 -19.01
C VAL A 842 10.47 -3.82 -19.87
N LYS A 843 11.70 -4.32 -20.03
CA LYS A 843 12.74 -3.66 -20.82
C LYS A 843 12.42 -3.60 -22.31
N LEU A 844 12.90 -2.53 -22.94
CA LEU A 844 12.89 -2.41 -24.39
C LEU A 844 13.87 -3.41 -25.03
N GLU A 845 13.44 -4.09 -26.08
CA GLU A 845 14.28 -5.03 -26.83
C GLU A 845 14.76 -4.44 -28.14
N LYS A 846 13.83 -3.97 -28.98
CA LYS A 846 14.14 -3.56 -30.34
C LYS A 846 13.21 -2.47 -30.84
N GLY A 847 13.78 -1.42 -31.43
CA GLY A 847 13.07 -0.43 -32.26
C GLY A 847 13.27 -0.73 -33.72
N THR A 848 12.21 -0.73 -34.53
CA THR A 848 12.26 -1.01 -35.96
C THR A 848 11.53 0.08 -36.76
N LEU A 849 12.20 0.64 -37.74
CA LEU A 849 11.63 1.52 -38.74
C LEU A 849 11.45 0.80 -40.08
N ALA A 850 10.35 1.06 -40.72
CA ALA A 850 10.09 0.66 -42.10
C ALA A 850 9.36 1.77 -42.87
N VAL A 851 9.51 1.81 -44.18
CA VAL A 851 8.79 2.65 -45.12
C VAL A 851 8.29 1.80 -46.25
N GLU A 852 7.21 2.22 -46.91
CA GLU A 852 6.67 1.49 -48.07
C GLU A 852 7.60 1.59 -49.27
N ASP A 853 8.20 2.78 -49.54
CA ASP A 853 9.13 3.00 -50.61
C ASP A 853 10.39 3.74 -50.12
N ASN A 854 11.53 3.26 -50.48
CA ASN A 854 12.82 3.91 -50.19
C ASN A 854 13.13 5.07 -51.13
N THR A 855 12.25 5.35 -52.09
CA THR A 855 12.36 6.43 -53.03
C THR A 855 11.17 7.37 -52.95
N LEU A 856 11.42 8.63 -52.64
CA LEU A 856 10.40 9.65 -52.48
C LEU A 856 10.59 10.77 -53.52
N LEU A 857 9.51 11.16 -54.19
CA LEU A 857 9.59 12.34 -55.08
C LEU A 857 9.63 13.63 -54.25
N GLN A 858 10.34 14.60 -54.74
CA GLN A 858 10.40 15.95 -54.19
C GLN A 858 8.98 16.51 -53.94
N GLY A 859 8.76 17.11 -52.78
CA GLY A 859 7.47 17.67 -52.36
C GLY A 859 6.44 16.62 -51.91
N LYS A 860 6.77 15.32 -51.97
CA LYS A 860 5.87 14.25 -51.50
C LYS A 860 6.18 13.86 -50.07
N GLN A 861 5.15 13.34 -49.42
CA GLN A 861 5.21 12.85 -48.04
C GLN A 861 4.98 11.36 -48.02
N GLN A 862 5.58 10.69 -47.02
CA GLN A 862 5.40 9.27 -46.74
C GLN A 862 5.49 9.01 -45.24
N GLU A 863 4.65 8.14 -44.72
CA GLU A 863 4.66 7.74 -43.33
C GLU A 863 5.79 6.75 -43.03
N ILE A 864 6.37 6.87 -41.83
CA ILE A 864 7.32 5.89 -41.29
C ILE A 864 6.55 4.96 -40.32
N HIS A 865 6.64 3.66 -40.57
CA HIS A 865 6.14 2.66 -39.64
C HIS A 865 7.19 2.39 -38.57
N LEU A 866 6.96 2.92 -37.38
CA LEU A 866 7.76 2.67 -36.19
C LEU A 866 7.11 1.56 -35.33
N LYS A 867 7.89 0.53 -34.99
CA LYS A 867 7.48 -0.50 -34.03
C LYS A 867 8.58 -0.67 -32.99
N VAL A 868 8.22 -0.64 -31.72
CA VAL A 868 9.13 -0.94 -30.60
C VAL A 868 8.61 -2.16 -29.85
N THR A 869 9.49 -3.16 -29.69
CA THR A 869 9.17 -4.39 -28.96
C THR A 869 9.87 -4.42 -27.61
N LEU A 870 9.18 -5.06 -26.65
CA LEU A 870 9.69 -5.40 -25.33
C LEU A 870 10.36 -6.78 -25.35
N VAL A 871 11.22 -7.06 -24.38
CA VAL A 871 11.90 -8.37 -24.26
C VAL A 871 10.96 -9.56 -24.08
N ASN A 872 9.71 -9.30 -23.70
CA ASN A 872 8.65 -10.31 -23.62
C ASN A 872 7.89 -10.52 -24.95
N GLY A 873 8.29 -9.84 -26.02
CA GLY A 873 7.66 -9.92 -27.34
C GLY A 873 6.46 -8.99 -27.57
N SER A 874 5.95 -8.35 -26.54
CA SER A 874 4.90 -7.34 -26.65
C SER A 874 5.40 -6.08 -27.40
N SER A 875 4.49 -5.24 -27.87
CA SER A 875 4.83 -3.93 -28.45
C SER A 875 4.30 -2.83 -27.54
N ILE A 876 5.07 -1.74 -27.39
CA ILE A 876 4.64 -0.58 -26.62
C ILE A 876 3.56 0.22 -27.36
N ASP A 877 2.74 0.95 -26.60
CA ASP A 877 1.91 2.01 -27.14
C ASP A 877 2.78 3.26 -27.37
N LEU A 878 2.93 3.67 -28.63
CA LEU A 878 3.76 4.81 -28.99
C LEU A 878 3.20 6.15 -28.50
N ALA A 879 1.93 6.22 -28.14
CA ALA A 879 1.32 7.45 -27.62
C ALA A 879 1.93 7.90 -26.27
N GLY A 880 2.47 6.94 -25.49
CA GLY A 880 3.18 7.21 -24.24
C GLY A 880 4.69 7.40 -24.37
N ALA A 881 5.25 7.34 -25.59
CA ALA A 881 6.69 7.38 -25.83
C ALA A 881 7.16 8.77 -26.31
N ASP A 882 8.34 9.19 -25.85
CA ASP A 882 9.07 10.33 -26.41
C ASP A 882 9.93 9.85 -27.58
N ILE A 883 9.62 10.34 -28.79
CA ILE A 883 10.25 9.91 -30.03
C ILE A 883 11.04 11.07 -30.63
N GLN A 884 12.36 10.92 -30.71
CA GLN A 884 13.25 11.88 -31.33
C GLN A 884 13.74 11.35 -32.69
N TRP A 885 13.27 12.01 -33.74
CA TRP A 885 13.65 11.69 -35.13
C TRP A 885 14.97 12.31 -35.51
N MET A 886 15.80 11.56 -36.20
CA MET A 886 17.12 11.99 -36.67
C MET A 886 17.26 11.72 -38.15
N THR A 887 17.78 12.73 -38.88
CA THR A 887 18.10 12.62 -40.31
C THR A 887 19.56 13.04 -40.58
N SER A 888 20.29 12.28 -41.36
CA SER A 888 21.69 12.57 -41.69
C SER A 888 21.84 13.69 -42.72
N ASN A 889 20.81 13.94 -43.52
CA ASN A 889 20.80 14.97 -44.57
C ASN A 889 19.43 15.66 -44.63
N PRO A 890 19.19 16.69 -43.79
CA PRO A 890 17.92 17.42 -43.78
C PRO A 890 17.66 18.24 -45.05
N ASP A 891 18.66 18.46 -45.86
CA ASP A 891 18.49 19.08 -47.19
C ASP A 891 17.81 18.14 -48.19
N ALA A 892 18.02 16.83 -48.08
CA ALA A 892 17.38 15.85 -48.93
C ALA A 892 15.97 15.51 -48.44
N ALA A 893 15.80 15.25 -47.17
CA ALA A 893 14.48 15.00 -46.57
C ALA A 893 14.50 15.33 -45.08
N ILE A 894 13.35 15.74 -44.55
CA ILE A 894 13.08 15.94 -43.12
C ILE A 894 12.03 14.98 -42.65
N VAL A 895 12.00 14.76 -41.30
CA VAL A 895 10.98 13.98 -40.65
C VAL A 895 10.31 14.85 -39.59
N GLU A 896 8.98 14.94 -39.61
CA GLU A 896 8.15 15.61 -38.65
C GLU A 896 7.01 14.65 -38.26
N ASP A 897 6.86 14.37 -36.99
CA ASP A 897 5.81 13.48 -36.45
C ASP A 897 5.65 12.13 -37.18
N GLY A 898 6.79 11.51 -37.56
CA GLY A 898 6.79 10.23 -38.27
C GLY A 898 6.50 10.31 -39.77
N ILE A 899 6.40 11.52 -40.31
CA ILE A 899 6.17 11.73 -41.74
C ILE A 899 7.48 12.27 -42.41
N ILE A 900 7.93 11.58 -43.44
CA ILE A 900 9.06 12.04 -44.27
C ILE A 900 8.56 13.00 -45.32
N LEU A 901 9.21 14.14 -45.47
CA LEU A 901 9.01 15.07 -46.57
C LEU A 901 10.30 15.14 -47.41
N GLY A 902 10.20 14.75 -48.67
CA GLY A 902 11.29 14.86 -49.64
C GLY A 902 11.49 16.32 -50.07
N LYS A 903 12.70 16.88 -49.84
CA LYS A 903 13.02 18.27 -50.13
C LYS A 903 13.82 18.46 -51.42
N ASN A 904 14.99 17.85 -51.52
CA ASN A 904 15.88 17.99 -52.63
C ASN A 904 16.55 16.66 -53.01
N ALA A 905 17.09 16.54 -54.22
CA ALA A 905 17.76 15.35 -54.65
C ALA A 905 18.88 14.92 -53.69
N GLY A 906 18.84 13.68 -53.27
CA GLY A 906 19.87 13.14 -52.38
C GLY A 906 19.39 11.96 -51.56
N LYS A 907 20.33 11.33 -50.85
CA LYS A 907 20.05 10.26 -49.90
C LYS A 907 20.12 10.82 -48.49
N THR A 908 19.24 10.35 -47.65
CA THR A 908 19.27 10.60 -46.20
C THR A 908 19.07 9.29 -45.44
N GLU A 909 19.79 9.16 -44.35
CA GLU A 909 19.60 8.10 -43.40
C GLU A 909 18.71 8.63 -42.27
N ILE A 910 17.69 7.85 -41.91
CA ILE A 910 16.71 8.21 -40.90
C ILE A 910 16.71 7.13 -39.82
N TYR A 911 16.74 7.54 -38.58
CA TYR A 911 16.54 6.68 -37.40
C TYR A 911 15.82 7.48 -36.31
N ALA A 912 15.31 6.77 -35.30
CA ALA A 912 14.67 7.38 -34.16
C ALA A 912 15.29 6.89 -32.84
N THR A 913 15.32 7.76 -31.85
CA THR A 913 15.55 7.38 -30.47
C THR A 913 14.21 7.43 -29.71
N VAL A 914 13.81 6.31 -29.16
CA VAL A 914 12.55 6.16 -28.40
C VAL A 914 12.88 6.05 -26.93
N SER A 915 12.27 6.93 -26.12
CA SER A 915 12.33 6.88 -24.66
C SER A 915 10.95 6.45 -24.13
N TYR A 916 10.94 5.40 -23.31
CA TYR A 916 9.72 4.83 -22.74
C TYR A 916 10.03 4.22 -21.38
N ASN A 917 9.23 4.52 -20.36
CA ASN A 917 9.39 3.99 -18.99
C ASN A 917 10.83 4.12 -18.46
N GLY A 918 11.47 5.27 -18.68
CA GLY A 918 12.83 5.54 -18.22
C GLY A 918 13.96 4.88 -19.00
N GLU A 919 13.63 4.04 -19.99
CA GLU A 919 14.60 3.40 -20.88
C GLU A 919 14.67 4.09 -22.25
N LYS A 920 15.78 3.90 -22.97
CA LYS A 920 15.98 4.45 -24.32
C LYS A 920 16.46 3.37 -25.26
N ILE A 921 15.94 3.39 -26.47
CA ILE A 921 16.39 2.52 -27.53
C ILE A 921 16.52 3.31 -28.84
N THR A 922 17.55 2.97 -29.65
CA THR A 922 17.70 3.52 -30.98
C THR A 922 17.26 2.48 -32.00
N THR A 923 16.46 2.89 -32.96
CA THR A 923 15.96 2.03 -34.02
C THR A 923 17.06 1.64 -35.02
N ASN A 924 16.74 0.70 -35.92
CA ASN A 924 17.51 0.55 -37.14
C ASN A 924 17.47 1.85 -37.98
N THR A 925 18.46 2.02 -38.83
CA THR A 925 18.53 3.10 -39.84
C THR A 925 17.86 2.65 -41.11
N ILE A 926 17.02 3.51 -41.70
CA ILE A 926 16.49 3.38 -43.06
C ILE A 926 17.12 4.43 -43.95
N THR A 927 17.38 4.09 -45.22
CA THR A 927 17.89 5.05 -46.19
C THR A 927 16.78 5.39 -47.18
N VAL A 928 16.47 6.70 -47.28
CA VAL A 928 15.48 7.22 -48.24
C VAL A 928 16.19 8.07 -49.25
N THR A 929 15.81 7.91 -50.52
CA THR A 929 16.34 8.68 -51.64
C THR A 929 15.26 9.63 -52.16
N THR A 930 15.47 10.94 -52.05
CA THR A 930 14.60 11.92 -52.70
C THR A 930 15.01 12.08 -54.14
N GLN A 931 14.06 11.78 -55.03
CA GLN A 931 14.21 11.99 -56.47
C GLN A 931 13.55 13.27 -56.89
N VAL A 932 14.20 13.97 -57.81
CA VAL A 932 13.69 15.19 -58.43
C VAL A 932 13.41 14.91 -59.89
N THR A 933 12.22 15.29 -60.33
CA THR A 933 11.85 15.26 -61.77
C THR A 933 11.84 16.68 -62.35
N MET A 934 11.73 16.76 -63.66
CA MET A 934 11.61 18.09 -64.31
C MET A 934 10.34 18.83 -63.82
N ASP A 935 9.29 18.11 -63.52
CA ASP A 935 8.02 18.68 -63.02
C ASP A 935 8.19 19.20 -61.60
N THR A 936 8.71 18.37 -60.72
CA THR A 936 8.86 18.78 -59.31
C THR A 936 9.89 19.90 -59.14
N LEU A 937 10.92 19.95 -60.00
CA LEU A 937 11.87 21.06 -60.02
C LEU A 937 11.23 22.37 -60.56
N ALA A 938 10.31 22.26 -61.53
CA ALA A 938 9.53 23.40 -61.97
C ALA A 938 8.59 23.94 -60.88
N ASP A 939 7.96 23.05 -60.13
CA ASP A 939 7.12 23.44 -59.01
C ASP A 939 7.99 24.14 -57.92
N GLN A 940 9.16 23.61 -57.57
CA GLN A 940 10.08 24.25 -56.63
C GLN A 940 10.52 25.64 -57.08
N ILE A 941 10.81 25.83 -58.39
CA ILE A 941 11.17 27.15 -58.93
C ILE A 941 10.00 28.12 -58.76
N SER A 942 8.77 27.68 -58.97
CA SER A 942 7.59 28.52 -58.79
C SER A 942 7.41 28.94 -57.32
N GLU A 943 7.60 28.01 -56.37
CA GLU A 943 7.57 28.29 -54.94
C GLU A 943 8.68 29.28 -54.52
N LEU A 944 9.89 29.13 -55.03
CA LEU A 944 11.00 30.05 -54.78
C LEU A 944 10.75 31.44 -55.36
N GLU A 945 10.09 31.55 -56.54
CA GLU A 945 9.65 32.81 -57.11
C GLU A 945 8.58 33.48 -56.26
N GLU A 946 7.53 32.74 -55.83
CA GLU A 946 6.46 33.23 -54.97
C GLU A 946 6.99 33.72 -53.60
N ALA A 947 7.97 33.01 -53.04
CA ALA A 947 8.65 33.41 -51.83
C ALA A 947 9.61 34.60 -52.01
N GLY A 948 9.81 35.11 -53.24
CA GLY A 948 10.71 36.21 -53.52
C GLY A 948 12.20 35.83 -53.55
N ASN A 949 12.52 34.55 -53.50
CA ASN A 949 13.88 34.02 -53.50
C ASN A 949 14.49 33.87 -54.86
N LEU A 950 13.66 33.84 -55.90
CA LEU A 950 14.07 33.93 -57.32
C LEU A 950 13.37 35.11 -58.01
N SER A 951 14.09 35.85 -58.88
CA SER A 951 13.45 36.88 -59.66
C SER A 951 12.57 36.27 -60.75
N HIS A 952 11.44 36.94 -61.07
CA HIS A 952 10.49 36.50 -62.08
C HIS A 952 11.18 36.25 -63.47
N PRO A 953 12.09 37.05 -63.95
CA PRO A 953 12.81 36.79 -65.20
C PRO A 953 13.63 35.49 -65.14
N LEU A 954 14.32 35.24 -64.03
CA LEU A 954 15.15 34.05 -63.86
C LEU A 954 14.27 32.80 -63.72
N ALA A 955 13.27 32.83 -62.89
CA ALA A 955 12.35 31.72 -62.72
C ALA A 955 11.69 31.29 -64.02
N LYS A 956 11.25 32.26 -64.86
CA LYS A 956 10.70 32.01 -66.19
C LYS A 956 11.71 31.39 -67.12
N GLN A 957 12.98 31.86 -67.11
CA GLN A 957 14.05 31.27 -67.93
C GLN A 957 14.29 29.82 -67.54
N LEU A 958 14.45 29.53 -66.26
CA LEU A 958 14.73 28.22 -65.74
C LEU A 958 13.59 27.24 -66.07
N THR A 959 12.35 27.65 -65.81
CA THR A 959 11.14 26.85 -66.11
C THR A 959 10.99 26.57 -67.62
N ASN A 960 11.31 27.54 -68.47
CA ASN A 960 11.28 27.32 -69.91
C ASN A 960 12.30 26.27 -70.32
N ARG A 961 13.53 26.28 -69.75
CA ARG A 961 14.53 25.24 -70.02
C ARG A 961 14.08 23.85 -69.58
N LEU A 962 13.48 23.73 -68.46
CA LEU A 962 12.90 22.46 -67.97
C LEU A 962 11.79 21.96 -68.93
N LYS A 963 10.86 22.82 -69.31
CA LYS A 963 9.83 22.47 -70.33
C LYS A 963 10.39 21.97 -71.65
N GLN A 964 11.45 22.59 -72.11
CA GLN A 964 12.10 22.14 -73.38
C GLN A 964 12.83 20.80 -73.15
N ALA A 965 13.55 20.66 -72.07
CA ALA A 965 14.17 19.38 -71.66
C ALA A 965 13.18 18.26 -71.60
N LYS A 966 12.03 18.46 -70.87
CA LYS A 966 10.93 17.48 -70.75
C LYS A 966 10.37 17.09 -72.12
N LYS A 967 10.05 18.06 -72.99
CA LYS A 967 9.53 17.82 -74.36
C LYS A 967 10.50 16.97 -75.18
N HIS A 968 11.83 17.23 -75.12
CA HIS A 968 12.80 16.43 -75.84
C HIS A 968 12.93 15.03 -75.27
N TYR A 969 12.85 14.86 -73.92
CA TYR A 969 12.86 13.56 -73.25
C TYR A 969 11.64 12.71 -73.64
N GLU A 970 10.46 13.31 -73.65
CA GLU A 970 9.20 12.61 -74.02
C GLU A 970 9.22 12.18 -75.50
N ASN A 971 10.05 12.84 -76.34
CA ASN A 971 10.28 12.48 -77.77
C ASN A 971 11.53 11.59 -77.96
N GLU A 972 11.98 10.91 -76.88
CA GLU A 972 13.14 10.01 -76.90
C GLU A 972 14.50 10.64 -77.29
N ASN A 973 14.59 11.97 -77.28
CA ASN A 973 15.79 12.70 -77.64
C ASN A 973 16.55 13.14 -76.37
N LYS A 974 17.20 12.17 -75.72
CA LYS A 974 17.95 12.36 -74.45
C LYS A 974 19.05 13.40 -74.55
N GLU A 975 19.79 13.40 -75.70
CA GLU A 975 20.90 14.36 -75.90
C GLU A 975 20.46 15.81 -75.89
N GLN A 976 19.34 16.12 -76.59
CA GLN A 976 18.79 17.48 -76.59
C GLN A 976 18.15 17.84 -75.21
N ALA A 977 17.58 16.87 -74.55
CA ALA A 977 17.07 17.09 -73.15
C ALA A 977 18.22 17.51 -72.21
N VAL A 978 19.33 16.78 -72.19
CA VAL A 978 20.52 17.11 -71.39
C VAL A 978 21.06 18.49 -71.73
N LYS A 979 21.15 18.86 -73.00
CA LYS A 979 21.61 20.18 -73.47
C LYS A 979 20.77 21.34 -72.94
N HIS A 980 19.45 21.15 -72.82
CA HIS A 980 18.56 22.13 -72.15
C HIS A 980 18.74 22.20 -70.62
N LEU A 981 19.13 21.11 -69.97
CA LEU A 981 19.48 21.11 -68.53
C LEU A 981 20.85 21.81 -68.32
N GLU A 982 21.83 21.59 -69.21
CA GLU A 982 23.09 22.33 -69.19
C GLU A 982 22.85 23.85 -69.35
N ASP A 983 21.95 24.26 -70.28
CA ASP A 983 21.58 25.66 -70.39
C ASP A 983 20.89 26.20 -69.20
N PHE A 984 20.08 25.40 -68.53
CA PHE A 984 19.49 25.72 -67.21
C PHE A 984 20.61 26.07 -66.22
N ARG A 985 21.62 25.21 -66.08
CA ARG A 985 22.76 25.43 -65.19
C ARG A 985 23.50 26.75 -65.53
N LYS A 986 23.80 27.01 -66.81
CA LYS A 986 24.44 28.24 -67.22
C LYS A 986 23.64 29.49 -66.86
N HIS A 987 22.33 29.46 -67.04
CA HIS A 987 21.46 30.57 -66.61
C HIS A 987 21.48 30.80 -65.10
N LEU A 988 21.49 29.72 -64.36
CA LEU A 988 21.51 29.75 -62.90
C LEU A 988 22.85 30.25 -62.34
N ASP A 989 23.97 29.70 -62.84
CA ASP A 989 25.35 30.11 -62.51
C ASP A 989 25.60 31.60 -62.72
N ASN A 990 25.10 32.15 -63.87
CA ASN A 990 25.24 33.53 -64.17
C ASN A 990 24.25 34.50 -63.56
N SER A 991 23.37 33.99 -62.69
CA SER A 991 22.34 34.75 -62.01
C SER A 991 22.85 35.41 -60.72
N SER A 992 22.08 36.38 -60.22
CA SER A 992 22.29 37.01 -58.93
C SER A 992 21.50 36.32 -57.79
N ALA A 993 21.02 35.10 -58.01
CA ALA A 993 20.35 34.35 -56.99
C ALA A 993 21.30 34.02 -55.79
N GLU A 994 20.74 33.85 -54.59
CA GLU A 994 21.50 33.47 -53.43
C GLU A 994 22.25 32.13 -53.63
N GLU A 995 23.48 32.04 -53.15
CA GLU A 995 24.39 30.93 -53.42
C GLU A 995 23.81 29.60 -52.87
N THR A 996 23.10 29.65 -51.76
CA THR A 996 22.40 28.47 -51.16
C THR A 996 21.36 27.93 -52.13
N ILE A 997 20.55 28.78 -52.71
CA ILE A 997 19.51 28.43 -53.70
C ILE A 997 20.11 27.89 -54.96
N LYS A 998 21.20 28.53 -55.49
CA LYS A 998 21.96 28.04 -56.64
C LYS A 998 22.42 26.61 -56.42
N ASN A 999 23.05 26.33 -55.29
CA ASN A 999 23.60 25.02 -54.99
C ASN A 999 22.51 23.95 -54.90
N ILE A 1000 21.32 24.28 -54.31
CA ILE A 1000 20.17 23.38 -54.26
C ILE A 1000 19.66 23.05 -55.67
N LEU A 1001 19.39 24.04 -56.46
CA LEU A 1001 18.88 23.86 -57.83
C LEU A 1001 19.88 23.18 -58.78
N LEU A 1002 21.16 23.46 -58.60
CA LEU A 1002 22.26 22.77 -59.37
C LEU A 1002 22.32 21.29 -59.00
N ARG A 1003 22.24 20.96 -57.77
CA ARG A 1003 22.18 19.55 -57.30
C ARG A 1003 20.94 18.82 -57.81
N ASN A 1004 19.79 19.47 -57.80
CA ASN A 1004 18.54 18.90 -58.27
C ASN A 1004 18.58 18.70 -59.81
N VAL A 1005 19.06 19.65 -60.59
CA VAL A 1005 19.19 19.48 -62.08
C VAL A 1005 20.22 18.43 -62.42
N GLN A 1006 21.33 18.35 -61.71
CA GLN A 1006 22.34 17.32 -61.90
C GLN A 1006 21.80 15.89 -61.59
N SER A 1007 20.94 15.76 -60.60
CA SER A 1007 20.28 14.47 -60.37
C SER A 1007 19.40 14.04 -61.54
N ILE A 1008 18.68 14.99 -62.17
CA ILE A 1008 17.87 14.71 -63.34
C ILE A 1008 18.80 14.33 -64.53
N GLU A 1009 19.89 15.06 -64.73
CA GLU A 1009 20.89 14.73 -65.79
C GLU A 1009 21.41 13.31 -65.61
N THR A 1010 21.77 12.92 -64.41
CA THR A 1010 22.26 11.57 -64.10
C THR A 1010 21.21 10.50 -64.41
N ALA A 1011 19.96 10.72 -64.00
CA ALA A 1011 18.86 9.80 -64.29
C ALA A 1011 18.51 9.67 -65.77
N LEU A 1012 18.78 10.69 -66.56
CA LEU A 1012 18.62 10.64 -68.01
C LEU A 1012 19.76 9.87 -68.71
N ALA A 1013 20.96 9.84 -68.09
CA ALA A 1013 22.14 9.18 -68.67
C ALA A 1013 22.11 7.66 -68.43
N GLU A 1014 21.41 7.21 -67.31
CA GLU A 1014 21.09 5.82 -67.09
C GLU A 1014 19.93 5.36 -67.99
#